data_5d8ed80793ffe7a6d75a1f55d659d446
#
_entry.id   5d8ed80793ffe7a6d75a1f55d659d446
#
_cell.length_a   1.000
_cell.length_b   1.000
_cell.length_c   1.000
_cell.angle_alpha   90.00
_cell.angle_beta   90.00
_cell.angle_gamma   90.00
#
_symmetry.space_group_name_H-M   'P 1'
#
loop_
_entity.id
_entity.type
_entity.pdbx_description
1 polymer ?
#
loop_
_entity_poly.entity_id
_entity_poly.type
_entity_poly.pdbx_seq_one_letter_code
_entity_poly.pdbx_strand_id
1 'polypeptide(L)'
;LYLEMEIDMKEKFDVTGMSCSACSSHVEKSVSKLEGIKTVSVNLLTNSMQVEYDETKLDTGKIIEAVEHAGYGASVKEDGKAAVKAGETEEAVSIQQKNIKNMKTRLIISVIFLMPLMYVSMGHMIYNALGVPMPPLTMKFFHGSENAVIYAFTQFLLLLPILFVNQKYFRNGFTTLARRSPNMDSLIAMGATAATVYGIFAIYRIGWGFRIGDMELVHQYSHDIYFESAGTILTLITVGKYLETKSKGKTSEAITKLMNLAPKTVTVVRDGKEQVIDAADVVQGDIFVIKPGESVAVDGVILEGKSSFDESAITGESIPVLKQEGDKVISASINKAGLIRARATRVGKDTTIAQIISLVEEASSSKAPIARLADKIAGIFVPTVIGIAIVTFILWLASGADFEFAMSCGIAVLVISCPCALGLATPVAIMVGTGKGAENGILIKSGEALETAHIVDTVVMDKTGTITYGKPVVTDIRTYAGISENDLLKIAGSLEKGSEHPLAEAIVSDCGKKNIVPEKVNDFEALFGKGIKGRLSSGTLYYAGNEKLMEEAHVALSGEIKKEMEQFAKQGKTPLLFADETQIIGVIAVADVVKPTSREAVRQFKEYGIHVIMLTGDNEVTAQAIKDQVGIDEVIAGVLPTQKEEKISALKNSGHKVAMIGDGINDAPALASADVGIAIGAGTDVAIESADIVLMKNDLIDAVGAIRLSKAVIRNIKENLFWAFFYNSIGIPLAAGLLYPIWGLKLNPMFGAAAMSLSSVCVVSNALRLRWVKLGKKSSSGNETGNMEQESAVCENRAVTSEIKTKSDVSESEEQTMKTTLSIEGMMCGHCQATVEKALKGVPGVSEVVVSLEDKNAVVTAEESVSADALKAAVVDAGYEVTNIQ
;
A
#
# COMPACT_ATOMS: atom_id res chain seq x y z
N LEU A 1 0.91 0.84 -48.37
CA LEU A 1 0.34 1.49 -47.22
C LEU A 1 1.16 1.05 -46.01
N TYR A 2 2.24 1.83 -45.72
CA TYR A 2 2.96 1.71 -44.47
C TYR A 2 2.02 2.28 -43.40
N LEU A 3 1.57 1.45 -42.44
CA LEU A 3 1.05 1.93 -41.15
C LEU A 3 2.21 2.65 -40.47
N GLU A 4 2.15 3.97 -40.38
CA GLU A 4 2.96 4.73 -39.44
C GLU A 4 2.59 4.18 -38.02
N MET A 5 3.47 3.39 -37.45
CA MET A 5 3.38 3.05 -36.03
C MET A 5 3.60 4.35 -35.27
N GLU A 6 2.52 4.91 -34.69
CA GLU A 6 2.63 5.96 -33.67
C GLU A 6 3.50 5.41 -32.54
N ILE A 7 4.70 5.95 -32.40
CA ILE A 7 5.60 5.61 -31.30
C ILE A 7 5.23 6.52 -30.13
N ASP A 8 4.36 6.00 -29.27
CA ASP A 8 4.01 6.67 -28.03
C ASP A 8 5.16 6.56 -27.02
N MET A 9 5.72 7.69 -26.63
CA MET A 9 6.75 7.75 -25.60
C MET A 9 6.16 8.17 -24.25
N LYS A 10 6.44 7.37 -23.20
CA LYS A 10 6.07 7.67 -21.82
C LYS A 10 7.31 8.11 -21.07
N GLU A 11 7.36 9.37 -20.65
CA GLU A 11 8.55 9.97 -20.06
C GLU A 11 8.24 10.63 -18.71
N LYS A 12 9.18 10.58 -17.79
CA LYS A 12 9.07 11.20 -16.46
C LYS A 12 9.95 12.42 -16.35
N PHE A 13 9.43 13.47 -15.71
CA PHE A 13 10.13 14.73 -15.46
C PHE A 13 10.11 15.06 -13.97
N ASP A 14 11.20 15.59 -13.46
CA ASP A 14 11.22 16.24 -12.16
C ASP A 14 10.79 17.70 -12.31
N VAL A 15 9.79 18.13 -11.52
CA VAL A 15 9.21 19.46 -11.57
C VAL A 15 9.49 20.21 -10.28
N THR A 16 10.19 21.33 -10.35
CA THR A 16 10.56 22.13 -9.19
C THR A 16 9.70 23.39 -9.05
N GLY A 17 9.51 23.87 -7.82
CA GLY A 17 8.77 25.11 -7.55
C GLY A 17 7.28 24.92 -7.23
N MET A 18 6.72 23.72 -7.34
CA MET A 18 5.35 23.44 -6.94
C MET A 18 5.20 23.47 -5.42
N SER A 19 4.17 24.16 -4.91
CA SER A 19 3.89 24.28 -3.46
C SER A 19 2.50 23.83 -3.06
N CYS A 20 1.57 23.67 -4.00
CA CYS A 20 0.17 23.30 -3.74
C CYS A 20 -0.47 22.65 -4.97
N SER A 21 -1.67 22.07 -4.80
CA SER A 21 -2.41 21.40 -5.87
C SER A 21 -2.80 22.34 -7.03
N ALA A 22 -3.02 23.62 -6.77
CA ALA A 22 -3.23 24.60 -7.83
C ALA A 22 -2.00 24.73 -8.74
N CYS A 23 -0.79 24.59 -8.20
CA CYS A 23 0.47 24.59 -8.96
C CYS A 23 0.54 23.36 -9.88
N SER A 24 0.29 22.15 -9.36
CA SER A 24 0.31 20.92 -10.17
C SER A 24 -0.74 20.95 -11.27
N SER A 25 -1.95 21.45 -10.99
CA SER A 25 -3.01 21.64 -11.98
C SER A 25 -2.63 22.66 -13.06
N HIS A 26 -1.86 23.71 -12.70
CA HIS A 26 -1.42 24.71 -13.68
C HIS A 26 -0.34 24.15 -14.62
N VAL A 27 0.64 23.40 -14.09
CA VAL A 27 1.64 22.70 -14.92
C VAL A 27 0.93 21.73 -15.86
N GLU A 28 0.02 20.91 -15.35
CA GLU A 28 -0.74 19.92 -16.11
C GLU A 28 -1.51 20.58 -17.28
N LYS A 29 -2.22 21.68 -17.00
CA LYS A 29 -2.92 22.47 -18.03
C LYS A 29 -1.99 23.12 -19.04
N SER A 30 -0.78 23.50 -18.67
CA SER A 30 0.16 24.14 -19.57
C SER A 30 0.75 23.13 -20.54
N VAL A 31 1.11 21.94 -20.06
CA VAL A 31 1.66 20.86 -20.88
C VAL A 31 0.57 20.21 -21.74
N SER A 32 -0.64 19.99 -21.21
CA SER A 32 -1.74 19.38 -21.95
C SER A 32 -2.26 20.20 -23.17
N LYS A 33 -1.84 21.46 -23.28
CA LYS A 33 -2.15 22.31 -24.45
C LYS A 33 -1.22 22.09 -25.62
N LEU A 34 -0.13 21.40 -25.44
CA LEU A 34 0.82 21.11 -26.52
C LEU A 34 0.22 20.06 -27.46
N GLU A 35 0.39 20.27 -28.75
CA GLU A 35 -0.05 19.33 -29.77
C GLU A 35 0.85 18.08 -29.72
N GLY A 36 0.25 16.89 -29.69
CA GLY A 36 0.98 15.62 -29.58
C GLY A 36 0.97 15.02 -28.17
N ILE A 37 0.43 15.71 -27.16
CA ILE A 37 0.26 15.15 -25.81
C ILE A 37 -1.00 14.26 -25.79
N LYS A 38 -0.84 13.03 -25.30
CA LYS A 38 -1.94 12.08 -25.01
C LYS A 38 -2.37 12.17 -23.55
N THR A 39 -1.45 11.99 -22.64
CA THR A 39 -1.73 12.07 -21.20
C THR A 39 -0.65 12.86 -20.45
N VAL A 40 -1.08 13.62 -19.43
CA VAL A 40 -0.19 14.33 -18.48
C VAL A 40 -0.68 14.08 -17.07
N SER A 41 0.19 13.67 -16.20
CA SER A 41 -0.08 13.54 -14.77
C SER A 41 1.01 14.20 -13.95
N VAL A 42 0.66 15.19 -13.14
CA VAL A 42 1.62 15.94 -12.30
C VAL A 42 1.41 15.61 -10.84
N ASN A 43 2.41 15.09 -10.16
CA ASN A 43 2.35 14.72 -8.75
C ASN A 43 3.09 15.73 -7.86
N LEU A 44 2.33 16.35 -6.95
CA LEU A 44 2.85 17.34 -6.02
C LEU A 44 3.74 16.73 -4.92
N LEU A 45 3.50 15.46 -4.53
CA LEU A 45 4.24 14.83 -3.42
C LEU A 45 5.65 14.41 -3.84
N THR A 46 5.75 13.83 -5.03
CA THR A 46 7.02 13.37 -5.61
C THR A 46 7.72 14.48 -6.39
N ASN A 47 7.06 15.64 -6.58
CA ASN A 47 7.50 16.72 -7.46
C ASN A 47 7.84 16.22 -8.88
N SER A 48 7.08 15.28 -9.39
CA SER A 48 7.29 14.67 -10.70
C SER A 48 6.08 14.90 -11.63
N MET A 49 6.34 14.81 -12.91
CA MET A 49 5.35 14.83 -13.96
C MET A 49 5.60 13.65 -14.90
N GLN A 50 4.57 12.92 -15.23
CA GLN A 50 4.59 11.87 -16.23
C GLN A 50 3.81 12.32 -17.44
N VAL A 51 4.41 12.20 -18.61
CA VAL A 51 3.85 12.63 -19.89
C VAL A 51 3.91 11.49 -20.87
N GLU A 52 2.81 11.27 -21.56
CA GLU A 52 2.71 10.36 -22.68
C GLU A 52 2.41 11.20 -23.93
N TYR A 53 3.29 11.12 -24.93
CA TYR A 53 3.24 11.98 -26.09
C TYR A 53 3.75 11.28 -27.34
N ASP A 54 3.35 11.82 -28.49
CA ASP A 54 3.80 11.40 -29.81
C ASP A 54 5.16 12.03 -30.13
N GLU A 55 6.22 11.23 -30.12
CA GLU A 55 7.61 11.67 -30.35
C GLU A 55 7.82 12.29 -31.74
N THR A 56 6.95 11.97 -32.71
CA THR A 56 7.01 12.53 -34.04
C THR A 56 6.55 13.99 -34.12
N LYS A 57 5.71 14.43 -33.14
CA LYS A 57 5.11 15.77 -33.11
C LYS A 57 5.71 16.68 -32.06
N LEU A 58 6.21 16.09 -30.97
CA LEU A 58 6.65 16.85 -29.79
C LEU A 58 8.00 16.35 -29.29
N ASP A 59 8.88 17.33 -29.02
CA ASP A 59 10.19 17.10 -28.43
C ASP A 59 10.17 17.40 -26.91
N THR A 60 10.97 16.66 -26.15
CA THR A 60 11.18 16.80 -24.70
C THR A 60 11.48 18.26 -24.30
N GLY A 61 12.26 18.97 -25.13
CA GLY A 61 12.60 20.39 -24.91
C GLY A 61 11.38 21.30 -24.84
N LYS A 62 10.37 21.08 -25.71
CA LYS A 62 9.13 21.87 -25.70
C LYS A 62 8.26 21.60 -24.47
N ILE A 63 8.31 20.38 -23.94
CA ILE A 63 7.61 20.04 -22.69
C ILE A 63 8.24 20.81 -21.52
N ILE A 64 9.58 20.83 -21.43
CA ILE A 64 10.32 21.58 -20.42
C ILE A 64 10.00 23.08 -20.54
N GLU A 65 10.08 23.64 -21.76
CA GLU A 65 9.78 25.05 -22.02
C GLU A 65 8.35 25.42 -21.57
N ALA A 66 7.35 24.56 -21.83
CA ALA A 66 5.98 24.80 -21.39
C ALA A 66 5.84 24.85 -19.87
N VAL A 67 6.60 24.03 -19.14
CA VAL A 67 6.64 24.05 -17.67
C VAL A 67 7.34 25.31 -17.17
N GLU A 68 8.43 25.72 -17.82
CA GLU A 68 9.16 26.96 -17.47
C GLU A 68 8.32 28.20 -17.75
N HIS A 69 7.61 28.25 -18.88
CA HIS A 69 6.63 29.31 -19.15
C HIS A 69 5.50 29.36 -18.13
N ALA A 70 5.09 28.23 -17.58
CA ALA A 70 4.14 28.19 -16.46
C ALA A 70 4.74 28.68 -15.14
N GLY A 71 6.07 28.88 -15.08
CA GLY A 71 6.77 29.44 -13.91
C GLY A 71 7.36 28.42 -12.96
N TYR A 72 7.56 27.19 -13.44
CA TYR A 72 8.14 26.08 -12.70
C TYR A 72 9.39 25.59 -13.44
N GLY A 73 10.29 24.89 -12.75
CA GLY A 73 11.43 24.26 -13.43
C GLY A 73 11.07 22.81 -13.79
N ALA A 74 11.58 22.31 -14.90
CA ALA A 74 11.44 20.91 -15.28
C ALA A 74 12.78 20.37 -15.78
N SER A 75 13.03 19.08 -15.51
CA SER A 75 14.14 18.30 -16.07
C SER A 75 13.70 16.87 -16.32
N VAL A 76 14.24 16.23 -17.33
CA VAL A 76 13.97 14.81 -17.61
C VAL A 76 14.53 13.99 -16.46
N LYS A 77 13.75 13.05 -15.97
CA LYS A 77 14.21 12.05 -15.03
C LYS A 77 14.80 10.89 -15.82
N GLU A 78 16.12 10.76 -15.84
CA GLU A 78 16.79 9.67 -16.54
C GLU A 78 16.45 8.32 -15.91
N ASP A 79 15.59 7.55 -16.53
CA ASP A 79 15.20 6.19 -16.10
C ASP A 79 16.29 5.12 -16.36
N GLY A 80 17.44 5.50 -16.86
CA GLY A 80 18.41 4.59 -17.48
C GLY A 80 19.63 4.18 -16.66
N LYS A 81 20.15 5.02 -15.78
CA LYS A 81 21.43 4.78 -15.07
C LYS A 81 21.37 4.99 -13.56
N ALA A 82 20.27 5.47 -13.03
CA ALA A 82 20.15 5.97 -11.66
C ALA A 82 19.58 5.01 -10.63
N ALA A 83 18.89 3.94 -11.02
CA ALA A 83 18.22 3.04 -10.08
C ALA A 83 19.16 2.16 -9.24
N VAL A 84 20.45 2.18 -9.51
CA VAL A 84 21.42 1.26 -8.87
C VAL A 84 22.59 1.97 -8.19
N LYS A 85 22.78 3.27 -8.39
CA LYS A 85 23.75 4.00 -7.55
C LYS A 85 23.10 4.44 -6.25
N ALA A 86 23.41 3.73 -5.18
CA ALA A 86 23.06 4.07 -3.79
C ALA A 86 23.29 5.57 -3.41
N GLY A 87 24.08 6.31 -4.18
CA GLY A 87 24.33 7.73 -4.02
C GLY A 87 23.15 8.64 -4.36
N GLU A 88 22.28 8.30 -5.33
CA GLU A 88 21.20 9.22 -5.77
C GLU A 88 19.97 9.16 -4.87
N THR A 89 19.69 8.00 -4.27
CA THR A 89 18.66 7.89 -3.23
C THR A 89 19.08 8.62 -1.96
N GLU A 90 20.37 8.56 -1.62
CA GLU A 90 20.94 9.36 -0.54
C GLU A 90 20.88 10.86 -0.87
N GLU A 91 21.01 11.26 -2.13
CA GLU A 91 20.91 12.64 -2.58
C GLU A 91 19.45 13.14 -2.52
N ALA A 92 18.45 12.37 -2.97
CA ALA A 92 17.04 12.73 -2.83
C ALA A 92 16.60 12.81 -1.36
N VAL A 93 17.02 11.87 -0.52
CA VAL A 93 16.79 11.88 0.93
C VAL A 93 17.54 13.08 1.57
N SER A 94 18.76 13.37 1.12
CA SER A 94 19.55 14.51 1.60
C SER A 94 18.93 15.86 1.23
N ILE A 95 18.38 15.99 0.03
CA ILE A 95 17.64 17.19 -0.43
C ILE A 95 16.39 17.39 0.43
N GLN A 96 15.63 16.32 0.69
CA GLN A 96 14.45 16.39 1.54
C GLN A 96 14.80 16.76 2.98
N GLN A 97 15.84 16.16 3.56
CA GLN A 97 16.33 16.51 4.89
C GLN A 97 16.86 17.95 4.95
N LYS A 98 17.54 18.42 3.91
CA LYS A 98 18.02 19.80 3.77
C LYS A 98 16.85 20.79 3.72
N ASN A 99 15.77 20.45 3.00
CA ASN A 99 14.54 21.25 2.95
C ASN A 99 13.86 21.32 4.32
N ILE A 100 13.74 20.20 5.04
CA ILE A 100 13.19 20.16 6.40
C ILE A 100 14.05 21.01 7.36
N LYS A 101 15.38 20.91 7.27
CA LYS A 101 16.31 21.70 8.08
C LYS A 101 16.18 23.20 7.80
N ASN A 102 16.10 23.59 6.53
CA ASN A 102 15.90 24.98 6.13
C ASN A 102 14.56 25.53 6.64
N MET A 103 13.47 24.74 6.52
CA MET A 103 12.17 25.14 7.07
C MET A 103 12.20 25.26 8.58
N LYS A 104 12.86 24.32 9.28
CA LYS A 104 13.04 24.39 10.74
C LYS A 104 13.78 25.67 11.15
N THR A 105 14.85 26.05 10.45
CA THR A 105 15.59 27.28 10.72
C THR A 105 14.72 28.52 10.51
N ARG A 106 13.97 28.59 9.39
CA ARG A 106 13.02 29.69 9.13
C ARG A 106 11.97 29.78 10.24
N LEU A 107 11.43 28.67 10.66
CA LEU A 107 10.44 28.61 11.73
C LEU A 107 11.01 29.09 13.07
N ILE A 108 12.20 28.65 13.45
CA ILE A 108 12.86 29.08 14.70
C ILE A 108 13.08 30.58 14.69
N ILE A 109 13.61 31.15 13.61
CA ILE A 109 13.82 32.58 13.48
C ILE A 109 12.46 33.33 13.58
N SER A 110 11.45 32.88 12.85
CA SER A 110 10.12 33.49 12.91
C SER A 110 9.52 33.47 14.32
N VAL A 111 9.66 32.39 15.07
CA VAL A 111 9.16 32.27 16.45
C VAL A 111 9.94 33.18 17.41
N ILE A 112 11.28 33.24 17.27
CA ILE A 112 12.12 34.11 18.11
C ILE A 112 11.73 35.59 18.00
N PHE A 113 11.36 36.04 16.81
CA PHE A 113 10.95 37.44 16.62
C PHE A 113 9.45 37.65 16.82
N LEU A 114 8.61 36.64 16.60
CA LEU A 114 7.17 36.71 16.86
C LEU A 114 6.86 36.83 18.35
N MET A 115 7.57 36.12 19.22
CA MET A 115 7.29 36.18 20.67
C MET A 115 7.44 37.59 21.26
N PRO A 116 8.56 38.31 21.02
CA PRO A 116 8.63 39.71 21.45
C PRO A 116 7.63 40.62 20.72
N LEU A 117 7.33 40.37 19.45
CA LEU A 117 6.31 41.12 18.71
C LEU A 117 4.95 41.00 19.35
N MET A 118 4.53 39.79 19.72
CA MET A 118 3.29 39.51 20.43
C MET A 118 3.27 40.11 21.85
N TYR A 119 4.41 40.03 22.53
CA TYR A 119 4.53 40.65 23.84
C TYR A 119 4.34 42.18 23.78
N VAL A 120 4.95 42.86 22.82
CA VAL A 120 4.79 44.32 22.62
C VAL A 120 3.35 44.65 22.22
N SER A 121 2.76 43.92 21.26
CA SER A 121 1.40 44.20 20.74
C SER A 121 0.28 43.86 21.73
N MET A 122 0.31 42.65 22.31
CA MET A 122 -0.80 42.11 23.11
C MET A 122 -0.50 42.00 24.61
N GLY A 123 0.69 42.40 25.06
CA GLY A 123 1.09 42.26 26.46
C GLY A 123 0.09 42.93 27.45
N HIS A 124 -0.39 44.11 27.11
CA HIS A 124 -1.38 44.80 27.93
C HIS A 124 -2.67 44.01 28.15
N MET A 125 -3.15 43.29 27.15
CA MET A 125 -4.34 42.44 27.26
C MET A 125 -4.08 41.23 28.18
N ILE A 126 -2.87 40.62 28.06
CA ILE A 126 -2.46 39.47 28.86
C ILE A 126 -2.33 39.85 30.35
N TYR A 127 -1.68 41.00 30.65
CA TYR A 127 -1.53 41.49 32.01
C TYR A 127 -2.89 41.84 32.65
N ASN A 128 -3.78 42.49 31.88
CA ASN A 128 -5.13 42.80 32.31
C ASN A 128 -5.97 41.54 32.58
N ALA A 129 -5.87 40.52 31.72
CA ALA A 129 -6.59 39.25 31.88
C ALA A 129 -6.10 38.46 33.10
N LEU A 130 -4.80 38.54 33.44
CA LEU A 130 -4.20 37.86 34.60
C LEU A 130 -4.33 38.68 35.90
N GLY A 131 -4.82 39.92 35.84
CA GLY A 131 -4.93 40.80 37.00
C GLY A 131 -3.58 41.22 37.62
N VAL A 132 -2.47 41.12 36.83
CA VAL A 132 -1.13 41.43 37.30
C VAL A 132 -0.70 42.78 36.73
N PRO A 133 -0.06 43.67 37.54
CA PRO A 133 0.40 44.97 37.08
C PRO A 133 1.51 44.78 36.01
N MET A 134 1.45 45.58 34.96
CA MET A 134 2.42 45.55 33.86
C MET A 134 3.80 45.99 34.37
N PRO A 135 4.93 45.40 33.89
CA PRO A 135 6.28 45.82 34.29
C PRO A 135 6.50 47.30 34.01
N PRO A 136 7.17 48.05 34.90
CA PRO A 136 7.34 49.50 34.78
C PRO A 136 8.08 49.91 33.49
N LEU A 137 8.99 49.05 33.04
CA LEU A 137 9.77 49.31 31.80
C LEU A 137 8.84 49.25 30.58
N THR A 138 7.95 48.25 30.49
CA THR A 138 7.01 48.09 29.39
C THR A 138 6.03 49.23 29.34
N MET A 139 5.51 49.63 30.55
CA MET A 139 4.61 50.78 30.68
C MET A 139 5.26 52.09 30.22
N LYS A 140 6.55 52.30 30.54
CA LYS A 140 7.27 53.53 30.20
C LYS A 140 7.58 53.65 28.70
N PHE A 141 7.86 52.57 27.99
CA PHE A 141 8.30 52.60 26.58
C PHE A 141 7.21 52.29 25.57
N PHE A 142 6.22 51.49 25.94
CA PHE A 142 5.23 50.94 24.98
C PHE A 142 3.77 51.31 25.32
N HIS A 143 3.53 52.04 26.42
CA HIS A 143 2.14 52.35 26.79
C HIS A 143 1.92 53.84 26.80
N GLY A 144 0.72 54.28 26.46
CA GLY A 144 0.35 55.68 26.37
C GLY A 144 0.53 56.28 24.97
N SER A 145 -0.31 57.22 24.62
CA SER A 145 -0.32 57.86 23.29
C SER A 145 1.02 58.56 23.00
N GLU A 146 1.76 59.03 24.03
CA GLU A 146 3.09 59.64 23.87
C GLU A 146 4.14 58.65 23.26
N ASN A 147 3.99 57.39 23.50
CA ASN A 147 4.89 56.34 23.03
C ASN A 147 4.44 55.68 21.72
N ALA A 148 3.34 56.11 21.12
CA ALA A 148 2.70 55.47 19.97
C ALA A 148 3.63 55.21 18.80
N VAL A 149 4.58 56.15 18.49
CA VAL A 149 5.58 55.98 17.43
C VAL A 149 6.60 54.89 17.79
N ILE A 150 7.09 54.91 19.04
CA ILE A 150 8.09 53.94 19.51
C ILE A 150 7.44 52.52 19.49
N TYR A 151 6.20 52.40 19.96
CA TYR A 151 5.42 51.23 19.99
C TYR A 151 5.23 50.63 18.56
N ALA A 152 4.75 51.45 17.62
CA ALA A 152 4.53 51.04 16.25
C ALA A 152 5.82 50.68 15.49
N PHE A 153 6.86 51.52 15.65
CA PHE A 153 8.13 51.30 14.98
C PHE A 153 8.87 50.06 15.53
N THR A 154 8.79 49.78 16.83
CA THR A 154 9.34 48.57 17.43
C THR A 154 8.70 47.33 16.87
N GLN A 155 7.35 47.28 16.72
CA GLN A 155 6.67 46.17 16.08
C GLN A 155 7.12 46.00 14.63
N PHE A 156 7.29 47.09 13.87
CA PHE A 156 7.77 47.00 12.49
C PHE A 156 9.20 46.43 12.43
N LEU A 157 10.11 46.85 13.28
CA LEU A 157 11.47 46.31 13.35
C LEU A 157 11.49 44.81 13.71
N LEU A 158 10.62 44.37 14.62
CA LEU A 158 10.49 42.96 14.98
C LEU A 158 9.87 42.12 13.86
N LEU A 159 9.03 42.71 13.02
CA LEU A 159 8.45 42.02 11.86
C LEU A 159 9.47 41.82 10.73
N LEU A 160 10.40 42.73 10.50
CA LEU A 160 11.34 42.68 9.37
C LEU A 160 12.10 41.34 9.23
N PRO A 161 12.66 40.75 10.29
CA PRO A 161 13.32 39.44 10.17
C PRO A 161 12.34 38.33 9.75
N ILE A 162 11.09 38.37 10.20
CA ILE A 162 10.05 37.42 9.83
C ILE A 162 9.71 37.53 8.33
N LEU A 163 9.59 38.77 7.82
CA LEU A 163 9.38 39.03 6.38
C LEU A 163 10.55 38.51 5.54
N PHE A 164 11.78 38.83 5.97
CA PHE A 164 13.00 38.45 5.25
C PHE A 164 13.17 36.94 5.13
N VAL A 165 13.03 36.23 6.22
CA VAL A 165 13.16 34.76 6.24
C VAL A 165 12.04 34.09 5.41
N ASN A 166 10.87 34.74 5.34
CA ASN A 166 9.70 34.23 4.62
C ASN A 166 9.49 34.89 3.24
N GLN A 167 10.45 35.60 2.69
CA GLN A 167 10.39 36.29 1.38
C GLN A 167 9.93 35.38 0.23
N LYS A 168 10.16 34.05 0.33
CA LYS A 168 9.76 33.10 -0.67
C LYS A 168 8.24 33.11 -0.92
N TYR A 169 7.41 33.32 0.10
CA TYR A 169 5.96 33.42 -0.05
C TYR A 169 5.56 34.63 -0.90
N PHE A 170 6.22 35.77 -0.70
CA PHE A 170 5.94 37.00 -1.46
C PHE A 170 6.38 36.87 -2.91
N ARG A 171 7.63 36.37 -3.14
CA ARG A 171 8.15 36.17 -4.48
C ARG A 171 7.26 35.21 -5.29
N ASN A 172 6.98 34.04 -4.76
CA ASN A 172 6.15 33.07 -5.45
C ASN A 172 4.72 33.58 -5.62
N GLY A 173 4.13 34.14 -4.55
CA GLY A 173 2.74 34.57 -4.53
C GLY A 173 2.46 35.67 -5.56
N PHE A 174 3.29 36.71 -5.62
CA PHE A 174 3.11 37.79 -6.59
C PHE A 174 3.47 37.37 -8.03
N THR A 175 4.45 36.48 -8.20
CA THR A 175 4.79 35.96 -9.55
C THR A 175 3.64 35.16 -10.13
N THR A 176 3.01 34.27 -9.34
CA THR A 176 1.87 33.46 -9.79
C THR A 176 0.62 34.30 -9.99
N LEU A 177 0.42 35.34 -9.16
CA LEU A 177 -0.68 36.28 -9.33
C LEU A 177 -0.53 37.08 -10.65
N ALA A 178 0.66 37.58 -10.95
CA ALA A 178 0.94 38.29 -12.20
C ALA A 178 0.74 37.43 -13.44
N ARG A 179 1.00 36.12 -13.32
CA ARG A 179 0.76 35.12 -14.37
C ARG A 179 -0.69 34.64 -14.46
N ARG A 180 -1.63 35.26 -13.77
CA ARG A 180 -3.06 34.89 -13.72
C ARG A 180 -3.33 33.47 -13.25
N SER A 181 -2.43 32.94 -12.44
CA SER A 181 -2.52 31.60 -11.84
C SER A 181 -2.33 31.68 -10.31
N PRO A 182 -3.19 32.43 -9.60
CA PRO A 182 -3.05 32.64 -8.16
C PRO A 182 -3.09 31.31 -7.40
N ASN A 183 -2.21 31.20 -6.43
CA ASN A 183 -2.09 30.01 -5.59
C ASN A 183 -2.15 30.39 -4.12
N MET A 184 -1.88 29.40 -3.24
CA MET A 184 -1.86 29.64 -1.79
C MET A 184 -0.88 30.74 -1.38
N ASP A 185 0.33 30.75 -1.99
CA ASP A 185 1.35 31.76 -1.68
C ASP A 185 0.85 33.17 -2.05
N SER A 186 -0.01 33.28 -3.08
CA SER A 186 -0.66 34.55 -3.48
C SER A 186 -1.58 35.10 -2.39
N LEU A 187 -2.40 34.25 -1.75
CA LEU A 187 -3.30 34.64 -0.66
C LEU A 187 -2.50 35.13 0.56
N ILE A 188 -1.45 34.40 0.90
CA ILE A 188 -0.53 34.74 2.00
C ILE A 188 0.18 36.08 1.72
N ALA A 189 0.74 36.21 0.51
CA ALA A 189 1.44 37.43 0.11
C ALA A 189 0.54 38.66 0.14
N MET A 190 -0.68 38.54 -0.38
CA MET A 190 -1.67 39.63 -0.35
C MET A 190 -2.05 40.01 1.07
N GLY A 191 -2.39 39.06 1.93
CA GLY A 191 -2.80 39.30 3.31
C GLY A 191 -1.67 39.93 4.16
N ALA A 192 -0.47 39.32 4.11
CA ALA A 192 0.68 39.83 4.86
C ALA A 192 1.17 41.19 4.35
N THR A 193 1.12 41.42 3.03
CA THR A 193 1.49 42.73 2.44
C THR A 193 0.47 43.80 2.83
N ALA A 194 -0.82 43.50 2.75
CA ALA A 194 -1.88 44.43 3.15
C ALA A 194 -1.72 44.86 4.62
N ALA A 195 -1.52 43.89 5.53
CA ALA A 195 -1.29 44.17 6.95
C ALA A 195 0.00 45.03 7.18
N THR A 196 1.10 44.70 6.47
CA THR A 196 2.37 45.43 6.59
C THR A 196 2.27 46.85 6.05
N VAL A 197 1.68 47.04 4.87
CA VAL A 197 1.51 48.37 4.23
C VAL A 197 0.61 49.25 5.08
N TYR A 198 -0.48 48.66 5.60
CA TYR A 198 -1.34 49.42 6.52
C TYR A 198 -0.62 49.82 7.81
N GLY A 199 0.16 48.96 8.43
CA GLY A 199 0.96 49.32 9.62
C GLY A 199 1.94 50.43 9.35
N ILE A 200 2.59 50.44 8.17
CA ILE A 200 3.44 51.56 7.74
C ILE A 200 2.61 52.85 7.59
N PHE A 201 1.45 52.76 6.96
CA PHE A 201 0.54 53.90 6.84
C PHE A 201 0.12 54.42 8.23
N ALA A 202 -0.21 53.52 9.17
CA ALA A 202 -0.53 53.92 10.55
C ALA A 202 0.58 54.69 11.25
N ILE A 203 1.87 54.28 11.05
CA ILE A 203 3.02 55.04 11.57
C ILE A 203 3.04 56.48 11.03
N TYR A 204 2.79 56.67 9.73
CA TYR A 204 2.71 58.02 9.15
C TYR A 204 1.51 58.81 9.73
N ARG A 205 0.36 58.19 9.94
CA ARG A 205 -0.84 58.82 10.52
C ARG A 205 -0.59 59.25 12.00
N ILE A 206 0.07 58.39 12.78
CA ILE A 206 0.47 58.69 14.16
C ILE A 206 1.42 59.90 14.18
N GLY A 207 2.45 59.93 13.31
CA GLY A 207 3.39 61.05 13.17
C GLY A 207 2.68 62.36 12.76
N TRP A 208 1.70 62.27 11.85
CA TRP A 208 0.87 63.39 11.44
C TRP A 208 0.02 63.91 12.60
N GLY A 209 -0.67 63.02 13.38
CA GLY A 209 -1.45 63.35 14.56
C GLY A 209 -0.63 64.12 15.58
N PHE A 210 0.60 63.70 15.88
CA PHE A 210 1.50 64.46 16.76
C PHE A 210 1.83 65.86 16.20
N ARG A 211 2.04 65.96 14.87
CA ARG A 211 2.36 67.27 14.24
C ARG A 211 1.22 68.27 14.37
N ILE A 212 -0.02 67.84 14.26
CA ILE A 212 -1.21 68.72 14.32
C ILE A 212 -1.82 68.82 15.72
N GLY A 213 -1.28 68.04 16.69
CA GLY A 213 -1.76 68.03 18.07
C GLY A 213 -3.06 67.25 18.27
N ASP A 214 -3.45 66.39 17.31
CA ASP A 214 -4.63 65.53 17.36
C ASP A 214 -4.29 64.19 18.03
N MET A 215 -4.52 64.13 19.34
CA MET A 215 -4.24 62.94 20.14
C MET A 215 -5.28 61.85 19.97
N GLU A 216 -6.48 62.14 19.48
CA GLU A 216 -7.51 61.16 19.17
C GLU A 216 -7.12 60.36 17.95
N LEU A 217 -6.59 61.06 16.92
CA LEU A 217 -6.01 60.40 15.73
C LEU A 217 -4.82 59.50 16.10
N VAL A 218 -3.95 59.97 17.01
CA VAL A 218 -2.80 59.16 17.49
C VAL A 218 -3.30 57.93 18.20
N HIS A 219 -4.31 58.03 19.06
CA HIS A 219 -4.89 56.91 19.80
C HIS A 219 -5.52 55.92 18.86
N GLN A 220 -6.36 56.34 17.90
CA GLN A 220 -7.01 55.48 16.90
C GLN A 220 -5.99 54.61 16.16
N TYR A 221 -4.97 55.24 15.53
CA TYR A 221 -4.01 54.45 14.72
C TYR A 221 -2.97 53.69 15.53
N SER A 222 -2.82 53.95 16.85
CA SER A 222 -1.95 53.17 17.71
C SER A 222 -2.51 51.82 18.15
N HIS A 223 -3.82 51.67 18.14
CA HIS A 223 -4.49 50.44 18.55
C HIS A 223 -4.57 49.40 17.43
N ASP A 224 -4.65 49.82 16.16
CA ASP A 224 -4.91 48.92 15.02
C ASP A 224 -3.74 48.94 14.03
N ILE A 225 -2.57 48.37 14.42
CA ILE A 225 -1.34 48.42 13.60
C ILE A 225 -1.14 47.18 12.70
N TYR A 226 -1.64 46.02 13.06
CA TYR A 226 -1.64 44.72 12.34
C TYR A 226 -0.25 44.13 11.98
N PHE A 227 0.88 44.63 12.50
CA PHE A 227 2.19 44.03 12.30
C PHE A 227 2.29 42.64 12.94
N GLU A 228 1.69 42.46 14.11
CA GLU A 228 1.59 41.14 14.77
C GLU A 228 0.78 40.16 13.95
N SER A 229 -0.27 40.62 13.29
CA SER A 229 -1.08 39.79 12.40
C SER A 229 -0.28 39.29 11.21
N ALA A 230 0.49 40.18 10.53
CA ALA A 230 1.38 39.80 9.45
C ALA A 230 2.44 38.77 9.91
N GLY A 231 3.09 39.02 11.08
CA GLY A 231 4.08 38.11 11.66
C GLY A 231 3.50 36.75 12.02
N THR A 232 2.32 36.75 12.63
CA THR A 232 1.60 35.54 13.05
C THR A 232 1.15 34.70 11.85
N ILE A 233 0.56 35.32 10.83
CA ILE A 233 0.16 34.66 9.58
C ILE A 233 1.36 33.93 8.97
N LEU A 234 2.49 34.62 8.75
CA LEU A 234 3.70 34.05 8.16
C LEU A 234 4.29 32.91 9.01
N THR A 235 4.30 33.07 10.33
CA THR A 235 4.87 32.08 11.25
C THR A 235 3.96 30.83 11.32
N LEU A 236 2.66 30.99 11.53
CA LEU A 236 1.72 29.86 11.62
C LEU A 236 1.65 29.07 10.30
N ILE A 237 1.69 29.75 9.16
CA ILE A 237 1.77 29.10 7.85
C ILE A 237 3.08 28.32 7.72
N THR A 238 4.19 28.88 8.20
CA THR A 238 5.48 28.18 8.19
C THR A 238 5.45 26.97 9.13
N VAL A 239 4.77 27.01 10.29
CA VAL A 239 4.49 25.86 11.15
C VAL A 239 3.72 24.79 10.37
N GLY A 240 2.60 25.17 9.74
CA GLY A 240 1.78 24.26 8.94
C GLY A 240 2.60 23.58 7.85
N LYS A 241 3.38 24.35 7.08
CA LYS A 241 4.26 23.83 6.02
C LYS A 241 5.39 22.94 6.54
N TYR A 242 5.97 23.26 7.69
CA TYR A 242 6.96 22.41 8.33
C TYR A 242 6.36 21.05 8.75
N LEU A 243 5.20 21.07 9.42
CA LEU A 243 4.49 19.85 9.83
C LEU A 243 4.05 19.02 8.61
N GLU A 244 3.55 19.68 7.57
CA GLU A 244 3.23 19.06 6.29
C GLU A 244 4.43 18.33 5.68
N THR A 245 5.57 19.04 5.54
CA THR A 245 6.79 18.47 4.94
C THR A 245 7.33 17.30 5.77
N LYS A 246 7.33 17.43 7.11
CA LYS A 246 7.74 16.36 8.02
C LYS A 246 6.82 15.14 7.93
N SER A 247 5.52 15.35 7.76
CA SER A 247 4.54 14.27 7.64
C SER A 247 4.60 13.57 6.28
N LYS A 248 4.85 14.32 5.21
CA LYS A 248 5.15 13.74 3.88
C LYS A 248 6.36 12.80 3.92
N GLY A 249 7.41 13.16 4.67
CA GLY A 249 8.57 12.27 4.88
C GLY A 249 8.20 10.94 5.54
N LYS A 250 7.27 10.96 6.51
CA LYS A 250 6.79 9.72 7.15
C LYS A 250 5.92 8.85 6.24
N THR A 251 5.22 9.42 5.28
CA THR A 251 4.42 8.65 4.30
C THR A 251 5.29 7.91 3.30
N SER A 252 6.44 8.44 2.93
CA SER A 252 7.43 7.76 2.06
C SER A 252 8.22 6.66 2.78
N GLU A 253 8.08 6.52 4.10
CA GLU A 253 8.84 5.55 4.90
C GLU A 253 8.61 4.09 4.48
N ALA A 254 7.39 3.74 4.00
CA ALA A 254 7.09 2.40 3.51
C ALA A 254 7.90 2.06 2.24
N ILE A 255 7.99 2.99 1.29
CA ILE A 255 8.80 2.83 0.07
C ILE A 255 10.28 2.74 0.43
N THR A 256 10.76 3.63 1.32
CA THR A 256 12.14 3.60 1.78
C THR A 256 12.50 2.30 2.50
N LYS A 257 11.56 1.71 3.26
CA LYS A 257 11.75 0.40 3.88
C LYS A 257 11.91 -0.70 2.83
N LEU A 258 11.07 -0.73 1.80
CA LEU A 258 11.19 -1.69 0.70
C LEU A 258 12.55 -1.55 -0.02
N MET A 259 12.99 -0.32 -0.30
CA MET A 259 14.30 -0.07 -0.92
C MET A 259 15.48 -0.54 -0.06
N ASN A 260 15.35 -0.52 1.25
CA ASN A 260 16.41 -0.95 2.18
C ASN A 260 16.42 -2.47 2.44
N LEU A 261 15.49 -3.25 1.87
CA LEU A 261 15.46 -4.70 2.04
C LEU A 261 16.54 -5.40 1.20
N ALA A 262 16.84 -4.89 0.00
CA ALA A 262 17.88 -5.44 -0.85
C ALA A 262 19.27 -4.99 -0.36
N PRO A 263 20.26 -5.90 -0.26
CA PRO A 263 21.61 -5.53 0.12
C PRO A 263 22.29 -4.74 -1.00
N LYS A 264 23.17 -3.81 -0.62
CA LYS A 264 23.93 -2.97 -1.57
C LYS A 264 25.09 -3.73 -2.22
N THR A 265 25.58 -4.77 -1.57
CA THR A 265 26.73 -5.57 -2.01
C THR A 265 26.37 -7.04 -2.04
N VAL A 266 27.05 -7.79 -2.89
CA VAL A 266 26.87 -9.24 -3.05
C VAL A 266 28.22 -9.92 -3.28
N THR A 267 28.38 -11.13 -2.78
CA THR A 267 29.55 -11.96 -3.04
C THR A 267 29.30 -12.78 -4.32
N VAL A 268 30.06 -12.50 -5.38
CA VAL A 268 30.01 -13.27 -6.64
C VAL A 268 31.25 -14.13 -6.82
N VAL A 269 31.11 -15.23 -7.56
CA VAL A 269 32.21 -16.13 -7.95
C VAL A 269 32.53 -15.86 -9.41
N ARG A 270 33.62 -15.16 -9.67
CA ARG A 270 34.15 -14.95 -11.03
C ARG A 270 35.56 -15.57 -11.12
N ASP A 271 35.84 -16.30 -12.16
CA ASP A 271 37.12 -17.01 -12.37
C ASP A 271 37.52 -17.90 -11.18
N GLY A 272 36.54 -18.53 -10.51
CA GLY A 272 36.77 -19.41 -9.35
C GLY A 272 37.12 -18.68 -8.05
N LYS A 273 37.06 -17.36 -8.01
CA LYS A 273 37.33 -16.54 -6.80
C LYS A 273 36.07 -15.78 -6.35
N GLU A 274 35.87 -15.80 -5.05
CA GLU A 274 34.83 -14.97 -4.42
C GLU A 274 35.27 -13.49 -4.38
N GLN A 275 34.41 -12.61 -4.87
CA GLN A 275 34.62 -11.15 -4.88
C GLN A 275 33.35 -10.48 -4.38
N VAL A 276 33.49 -9.49 -3.51
CA VAL A 276 32.38 -8.64 -3.10
C VAL A 276 32.28 -7.48 -4.06
N ILE A 277 31.14 -7.37 -4.75
CA ILE A 277 30.86 -6.30 -5.70
C ILE A 277 29.58 -5.56 -5.31
N ASP A 278 29.34 -4.39 -5.91
CA ASP A 278 28.05 -3.73 -5.79
C ASP A 278 26.96 -4.59 -6.45
N ALA A 279 25.77 -4.67 -5.83
CA ALA A 279 24.65 -5.44 -6.40
C ALA A 279 24.24 -4.90 -7.79
N ALA A 280 24.55 -3.65 -8.08
CA ALA A 280 24.35 -3.00 -9.37
C ALA A 280 25.25 -3.55 -10.49
N ASP A 281 26.40 -4.08 -10.15
CA ASP A 281 27.41 -4.58 -11.09
C ASP A 281 27.27 -6.09 -11.38
N VAL A 282 26.23 -6.73 -10.83
CA VAL A 282 25.90 -8.13 -11.12
C VAL A 282 25.31 -8.25 -12.51
N VAL A 283 25.79 -9.22 -13.26
CA VAL A 283 25.31 -9.55 -14.62
C VAL A 283 24.51 -10.85 -14.60
N GLN A 284 23.53 -10.94 -15.49
CA GLN A 284 22.78 -12.18 -15.66
C GLN A 284 23.71 -13.36 -15.97
N GLY A 285 23.57 -14.46 -15.21
CA GLY A 285 24.42 -15.63 -15.31
C GLY A 285 25.55 -15.68 -14.28
N ASP A 286 25.87 -14.58 -13.58
CA ASP A 286 26.83 -14.60 -12.48
C ASP A 286 26.41 -15.62 -11.40
N ILE A 287 27.40 -16.29 -10.81
CA ILE A 287 27.18 -17.15 -9.64
C ILE A 287 27.44 -16.33 -8.40
N PHE A 288 26.44 -16.26 -7.52
CA PHE A 288 26.56 -15.54 -6.26
C PHE A 288 26.34 -16.44 -5.05
N VAL A 289 26.94 -16.06 -3.94
CA VAL A 289 26.95 -16.80 -2.68
C VAL A 289 26.08 -16.08 -1.67
N ILE A 290 25.21 -16.83 -0.98
CA ILE A 290 24.31 -16.31 0.06
C ILE A 290 24.60 -17.06 1.36
N LYS A 291 25.17 -16.37 2.34
CA LYS A 291 25.48 -16.93 3.66
C LYS A 291 24.26 -16.90 4.58
N PRO A 292 24.25 -17.73 5.64
CA PRO A 292 23.21 -17.64 6.66
C PRO A 292 23.10 -16.23 7.26
N GLY A 293 21.89 -15.71 7.32
CA GLY A 293 21.58 -14.35 7.79
C GLY A 293 21.67 -13.26 6.72
N GLU A 294 22.21 -13.56 5.53
CA GLU A 294 22.29 -12.58 4.44
C GLU A 294 20.97 -12.48 3.66
N SER A 295 20.69 -11.28 3.17
CA SER A 295 19.59 -11.03 2.22
C SER A 295 20.07 -11.30 0.79
N VAL A 296 19.17 -11.84 -0.03
CA VAL A 296 19.40 -12.12 -1.46
C VAL A 296 19.46 -10.80 -2.24
N ALA A 297 20.55 -10.57 -2.95
CA ALA A 297 20.75 -9.31 -3.68
C ALA A 297 20.00 -9.24 -5.02
N VAL A 298 19.95 -10.34 -5.76
CA VAL A 298 19.34 -10.46 -7.08
C VAL A 298 18.57 -11.76 -7.20
N ASP A 299 17.58 -11.82 -8.11
CA ASP A 299 16.82 -13.06 -8.32
C ASP A 299 17.71 -14.13 -8.99
N GLY A 300 17.56 -15.37 -8.55
CA GLY A 300 18.39 -16.46 -9.07
C GLY A 300 17.76 -17.84 -8.94
N VAL A 301 18.51 -18.85 -9.42
CA VAL A 301 18.19 -20.27 -9.25
C VAL A 301 19.33 -20.93 -8.46
N ILE A 302 18.98 -21.70 -7.45
CA ILE A 302 19.95 -22.42 -6.60
C ILE A 302 20.68 -23.46 -7.44
N LEU A 303 21.99 -23.39 -7.44
CA LEU A 303 22.86 -24.38 -8.08
C LEU A 303 23.37 -25.41 -7.07
N GLU A 304 23.59 -25.01 -5.83
CA GLU A 304 24.18 -25.84 -4.80
C GLU A 304 23.67 -25.38 -3.41
N GLY A 305 23.28 -26.34 -2.59
CA GLY A 305 22.88 -26.13 -1.20
C GLY A 305 21.37 -26.26 -0.98
N LYS A 306 20.99 -26.26 0.29
CA LYS A 306 19.59 -26.32 0.77
C LYS A 306 19.45 -25.43 1.98
N SER A 307 18.42 -24.55 1.99
CA SER A 307 18.14 -23.63 3.10
C SER A 307 16.71 -23.20 3.18
N SER A 308 16.30 -22.69 4.34
CA SER A 308 15.04 -22.02 4.55
C SER A 308 15.19 -20.52 4.31
N PHE A 309 14.35 -19.95 3.47
CA PHE A 309 14.32 -18.52 3.15
C PHE A 309 13.11 -17.85 3.76
N ASP A 310 13.34 -16.74 4.45
CA ASP A 310 12.28 -15.85 4.93
C ASP A 310 11.93 -14.86 3.82
N GLU A 311 10.78 -15.06 3.23
CA GLU A 311 10.23 -14.22 2.16
C GLU A 311 9.18 -13.24 2.67
N SER A 312 9.01 -13.12 3.99
CA SER A 312 7.96 -12.33 4.63
C SER A 312 7.93 -10.86 4.23
N ALA A 313 9.11 -10.31 3.93
CA ALA A 313 9.23 -8.92 3.47
C ALA A 313 8.63 -8.67 2.07
N ILE A 314 8.51 -9.72 1.24
CA ILE A 314 8.01 -9.66 -0.14
C ILE A 314 6.61 -10.25 -0.21
N THR A 315 6.44 -11.46 0.31
CA THR A 315 5.16 -12.18 0.25
C THR A 315 4.23 -11.84 1.41
N GLY A 316 4.76 -11.36 2.54
CA GLY A 316 4.03 -11.17 3.79
C GLY A 316 3.73 -12.48 4.55
N GLU A 317 4.32 -13.62 4.14
CA GLU A 317 4.21 -14.89 4.84
C GLU A 317 5.31 -15.03 5.90
N SER A 318 4.92 -15.30 7.15
CA SER A 318 5.87 -15.39 8.26
C SER A 318 6.61 -16.73 8.35
N ILE A 319 6.16 -17.75 7.60
CA ILE A 319 6.75 -19.09 7.64
C ILE A 319 7.87 -19.16 6.59
N PRO A 320 9.13 -19.46 6.99
CA PRO A 320 10.21 -19.62 6.05
C PRO A 320 9.99 -20.78 5.09
N VAL A 321 10.28 -20.57 3.81
CA VAL A 321 10.13 -21.55 2.74
C VAL A 321 11.42 -22.32 2.55
N LEU A 322 11.35 -23.66 2.60
CA LEU A 322 12.49 -24.52 2.34
C LEU A 322 12.76 -24.56 0.83
N LYS A 323 14.01 -24.24 0.43
CA LYS A 323 14.47 -24.26 -0.97
C LYS A 323 15.72 -25.11 -1.12
N GLN A 324 15.84 -25.76 -2.25
CA GLN A 324 16.90 -26.68 -2.61
C GLN A 324 17.40 -26.43 -4.05
N GLU A 325 18.32 -27.20 -4.51
CA GLU A 325 18.88 -27.12 -5.86
C GLU A 325 17.77 -27.17 -6.94
N GLY A 326 17.82 -26.21 -7.87
CA GLY A 326 16.80 -25.99 -8.92
C GLY A 326 15.70 -25.00 -8.52
N ASP A 327 15.52 -24.68 -7.24
CA ASP A 327 14.51 -23.73 -6.78
C ASP A 327 14.92 -22.27 -7.01
N LYS A 328 13.92 -21.39 -7.21
CA LYS A 328 14.15 -19.96 -7.39
C LYS A 328 14.35 -19.27 -6.04
N VAL A 329 15.32 -18.37 -5.95
CA VAL A 329 15.48 -17.40 -4.86
C VAL A 329 15.12 -16.00 -5.34
N ILE A 330 14.43 -15.26 -4.48
CA ILE A 330 13.89 -13.94 -4.77
C ILE A 330 14.71 -12.87 -4.05
N SER A 331 15.04 -11.78 -4.73
CA SER A 331 15.75 -10.63 -4.14
C SER A 331 15.02 -10.11 -2.89
N ALA A 332 15.79 -9.65 -1.90
CA ALA A 332 15.33 -9.21 -0.58
C ALA A 332 14.78 -10.31 0.36
N SER A 333 14.76 -11.60 -0.02
CA SER A 333 14.51 -12.70 0.91
C SER A 333 15.75 -12.96 1.77
N ILE A 334 15.56 -13.46 3.01
CA ILE A 334 16.66 -13.67 3.97
C ILE A 334 16.94 -15.15 4.11
N ASN A 335 18.19 -15.56 3.85
CA ASN A 335 18.64 -16.92 4.08
C ASN A 335 18.77 -17.19 5.60
N LYS A 336 18.05 -18.18 6.14
CA LYS A 336 18.05 -18.48 7.59
C LYS A 336 19.12 -19.49 8.02
N ALA A 337 19.49 -20.43 7.11
CA ALA A 337 20.41 -21.54 7.46
C ALA A 337 21.39 -21.78 6.31
N GLY A 338 22.10 -22.75 6.16
CA GLY A 338 22.87 -23.23 5.02
C GLY A 338 23.62 -22.19 4.14
N LEU A 339 24.70 -22.59 3.51
CA LEU A 339 25.37 -21.81 2.48
C LEU A 339 24.73 -22.16 1.13
N ILE A 340 24.35 -21.15 0.36
CA ILE A 340 23.70 -21.31 -0.94
C ILE A 340 24.57 -20.68 -2.02
N ARG A 341 24.72 -21.38 -3.14
CA ARG A 341 25.22 -20.83 -4.41
C ARG A 341 24.09 -20.78 -5.40
N ALA A 342 23.83 -19.61 -5.97
CA ALA A 342 22.77 -19.40 -6.94
C ALA A 342 23.29 -18.70 -8.18
N ARG A 343 22.64 -18.93 -9.33
CA ARG A 343 22.92 -18.25 -10.60
C ARG A 343 21.93 -17.12 -10.78
N ALA A 344 22.41 -15.90 -11.03
CA ALA A 344 21.60 -14.73 -11.27
C ALA A 344 20.76 -14.89 -12.54
N THR A 345 19.44 -14.74 -12.41
CA THR A 345 18.48 -14.83 -13.53
C THR A 345 17.91 -13.47 -13.90
N ARG A 346 17.65 -12.62 -12.89
CA ARG A 346 17.19 -11.24 -13.07
C ARG A 346 18.07 -10.31 -12.23
N VAL A 347 18.50 -9.22 -12.83
CA VAL A 347 19.48 -8.29 -12.23
C VAL A 347 19.02 -6.84 -12.39
N GLY A 348 19.51 -5.96 -11.53
CA GLY A 348 19.23 -4.53 -11.63
C GLY A 348 17.73 -4.20 -11.55
N LYS A 349 17.17 -3.58 -12.58
CA LYS A 349 15.76 -3.18 -12.65
C LYS A 349 14.77 -4.34 -12.77
N ASP A 350 15.25 -5.46 -13.28
CA ASP A 350 14.41 -6.62 -13.56
C ASP A 350 14.26 -7.52 -12.34
N THR A 351 14.93 -7.22 -11.22
CA THR A 351 14.74 -7.96 -9.96
C THR A 351 13.33 -7.76 -9.43
N THR A 352 12.79 -8.79 -8.80
CA THR A 352 11.43 -8.76 -8.21
C THR A 352 11.24 -7.58 -7.27
N ILE A 353 12.22 -7.29 -6.41
CA ILE A 353 12.13 -6.14 -5.49
C ILE A 353 12.14 -4.79 -6.23
N ALA A 354 12.92 -4.65 -7.30
CA ALA A 354 12.96 -3.43 -8.11
C ALA A 354 11.62 -3.20 -8.84
N GLN A 355 11.00 -4.26 -9.36
CA GLN A 355 9.67 -4.21 -9.96
C GLN A 355 8.60 -3.81 -8.92
N ILE A 356 8.63 -4.38 -7.72
CA ILE A 356 7.72 -4.01 -6.62
C ILE A 356 7.86 -2.52 -6.29
N ILE A 357 9.09 -2.02 -6.14
CA ILE A 357 9.36 -0.61 -5.86
C ILE A 357 8.82 0.27 -6.99
N SER A 358 9.08 -0.09 -8.24
CA SER A 358 8.59 0.65 -9.42
C SER A 358 7.06 0.73 -9.47
N LEU A 359 6.36 -0.39 -9.20
CA LEU A 359 4.89 -0.42 -9.14
C LEU A 359 4.33 0.49 -8.04
N VAL A 360 4.94 0.48 -6.84
CA VAL A 360 4.50 1.36 -5.74
C VAL A 360 4.79 2.83 -6.04
N GLU A 361 5.90 3.15 -6.72
CA GLU A 361 6.20 4.51 -7.19
C GLU A 361 5.21 4.96 -8.26
N GLU A 362 4.88 4.10 -9.21
CA GLU A 362 3.91 4.37 -10.28
C GLU A 362 2.51 4.62 -9.70
N ALA A 363 2.05 3.76 -8.79
CA ALA A 363 0.80 3.95 -8.06
C ALA A 363 0.75 5.28 -7.31
N SER A 364 1.85 5.62 -6.64
CA SER A 364 1.97 6.87 -5.88
C SER A 364 2.04 8.11 -6.78
N SER A 365 2.52 7.97 -8.02
CA SER A 365 2.65 9.06 -8.99
C SER A 365 1.38 9.27 -9.83
N SER A 366 0.56 8.23 -9.99
CA SER A 366 -0.68 8.31 -10.74
C SER A 366 -1.76 9.12 -10.01
N LYS A 367 -2.61 9.83 -10.75
CA LYS A 367 -3.72 10.60 -10.19
C LYS A 367 -5.04 9.86 -10.36
N ALA A 368 -5.65 9.52 -9.24
CA ALA A 368 -7.03 9.02 -9.22
C ALA A 368 -8.03 10.08 -9.74
N PRO A 369 -9.16 9.70 -10.33
CA PRO A 369 -10.22 10.62 -10.79
C PRO A 369 -10.69 11.61 -9.72
N ILE A 370 -10.85 11.15 -8.47
CA ILE A 370 -11.22 12.01 -7.34
C ILE A 370 -10.15 13.09 -7.04
N ALA A 371 -8.87 12.81 -7.28
CA ALA A 371 -7.79 13.78 -7.14
C ALA A 371 -7.85 14.85 -8.23
N ARG A 372 -8.12 14.44 -9.48
CA ARG A 372 -8.32 15.37 -10.61
C ARG A 372 -9.49 16.33 -10.36
N LEU A 373 -10.58 15.82 -9.80
CA LEU A 373 -11.74 16.63 -9.41
C LEU A 373 -11.38 17.65 -8.30
N ALA A 374 -10.68 17.20 -7.26
CA ALA A 374 -10.22 18.06 -6.17
C ALA A 374 -9.28 19.18 -6.66
N ASP A 375 -8.35 18.86 -7.56
CA ASP A 375 -7.44 19.85 -8.17
C ASP A 375 -8.20 20.88 -9.03
N LYS A 376 -9.21 20.44 -9.80
CA LYS A 376 -10.07 21.33 -10.58
C LYS A 376 -10.84 22.32 -9.69
N ILE A 377 -11.39 21.82 -8.58
CA ILE A 377 -12.09 22.65 -7.59
C ILE A 377 -11.10 23.65 -6.96
N ALA A 378 -9.91 23.22 -6.55
CA ALA A 378 -8.88 24.09 -5.99
C ALA A 378 -8.47 25.22 -6.95
N GLY A 379 -8.39 24.95 -8.23
CA GLY A 379 -8.05 25.95 -9.27
C GLY A 379 -9.11 27.06 -9.45
N ILE A 380 -10.38 26.77 -9.15
CA ILE A 380 -11.48 27.74 -9.18
C ILE A 380 -11.60 28.47 -7.83
N PHE A 381 -11.33 27.76 -6.75
CA PHE A 381 -11.53 28.23 -5.39
C PHE A 381 -10.69 29.48 -5.05
N VAL A 382 -9.40 29.49 -5.39
CA VAL A 382 -8.50 30.61 -5.04
C VAL A 382 -8.92 31.93 -5.70
N PRO A 383 -9.19 32.00 -7.01
CA PRO A 383 -9.74 33.22 -7.62
C PRO A 383 -11.06 33.67 -7.02
N THR A 384 -11.96 32.71 -6.71
CA THR A 384 -13.26 33.01 -6.09
C THR A 384 -13.11 33.64 -4.72
N VAL A 385 -12.18 33.14 -3.91
CA VAL A 385 -11.91 33.67 -2.57
C VAL A 385 -11.33 35.09 -2.64
N ILE A 386 -10.43 35.36 -3.59
CA ILE A 386 -9.92 36.74 -3.81
C ILE A 386 -11.10 37.67 -4.13
N GLY A 387 -12.02 37.24 -5.00
CA GLY A 387 -13.24 37.99 -5.30
C GLY A 387 -14.11 38.22 -4.06
N ILE A 388 -14.33 37.20 -3.21
CA ILE A 388 -15.09 37.32 -1.97
C ILE A 388 -14.40 38.31 -1.02
N ALA A 389 -13.09 38.25 -0.88
CA ALA A 389 -12.34 39.17 0.00
C ALA A 389 -12.48 40.62 -0.45
N ILE A 390 -12.38 40.90 -1.76
CA ILE A 390 -12.57 42.24 -2.34
C ILE A 390 -14.01 42.71 -2.12
N VAL A 391 -15.00 41.86 -2.39
CA VAL A 391 -16.41 42.16 -2.18
C VAL A 391 -16.69 42.46 -0.69
N THR A 392 -16.16 41.63 0.21
CA THR A 392 -16.29 41.85 1.65
C THR A 392 -15.74 43.21 2.07
N PHE A 393 -14.55 43.55 1.60
CA PHE A 393 -13.92 44.84 1.86
C PHE A 393 -14.76 46.01 1.37
N ILE A 394 -15.26 45.94 0.13
CA ILE A 394 -16.11 47.00 -0.46
C ILE A 394 -17.43 47.13 0.28
N LEU A 395 -18.10 46.01 0.61
CA LEU A 395 -19.39 46.03 1.30
C LEU A 395 -19.29 46.65 2.69
N TRP A 396 -18.23 46.37 3.46
CA TRP A 396 -18.02 46.98 4.76
C TRP A 396 -17.71 48.48 4.66
N LEU A 397 -16.94 48.93 3.68
CA LEU A 397 -16.74 50.36 3.42
C LEU A 397 -18.06 51.06 3.03
N ALA A 398 -18.85 50.43 2.15
CA ALA A 398 -20.13 50.97 1.71
C ALA A 398 -21.19 51.01 2.84
N SER A 399 -21.05 50.12 3.85
CA SER A 399 -21.93 50.13 5.04
C SER A 399 -21.53 51.20 6.08
N GLY A 400 -20.43 51.96 5.84
CA GLY A 400 -19.92 53.00 6.73
C GLY A 400 -19.03 52.47 7.86
N ALA A 401 -18.52 51.22 7.73
CA ALA A 401 -17.51 50.72 8.65
C ALA A 401 -16.14 51.35 8.38
N ASP A 402 -15.30 51.41 9.42
CA ASP A 402 -13.97 51.94 9.32
C ASP A 402 -13.11 51.13 8.33
N PHE A 403 -12.16 51.84 7.70
CA PHE A 403 -11.22 51.21 6.73
C PHE A 403 -10.48 50.01 7.31
N GLU A 404 -10.08 50.13 8.59
CA GLU A 404 -9.37 49.08 9.34
C GLU A 404 -10.22 47.82 9.51
N PHE A 405 -11.47 48.00 9.86
CA PHE A 405 -12.43 46.89 10.03
C PHE A 405 -12.64 46.17 8.70
N ALA A 406 -12.94 46.92 7.64
CA ALA A 406 -13.16 46.37 6.31
C ALA A 406 -11.96 45.58 5.80
N MET A 407 -10.76 46.15 5.99
CA MET A 407 -9.51 45.54 5.61
C MET A 407 -9.21 44.26 6.41
N SER A 408 -9.42 44.28 7.71
CA SER A 408 -9.26 43.15 8.60
C SER A 408 -10.14 41.96 8.17
N CYS A 409 -11.42 42.24 7.84
CA CYS A 409 -12.32 41.20 7.31
C CYS A 409 -11.84 40.65 5.98
N GLY A 410 -11.38 41.50 5.06
CA GLY A 410 -10.83 41.06 3.78
C GLY A 410 -9.57 40.17 3.95
N ILE A 411 -8.66 40.57 4.83
CA ILE A 411 -7.46 39.78 5.16
C ILE A 411 -7.87 38.44 5.82
N ALA A 412 -8.81 38.46 6.75
CA ALA A 412 -9.29 37.25 7.41
C ALA A 412 -9.87 36.24 6.41
N VAL A 413 -10.66 36.70 5.42
CA VAL A 413 -11.19 35.86 4.33
C VAL A 413 -10.04 35.26 3.51
N LEU A 414 -9.04 36.05 3.10
CA LEU A 414 -7.91 35.53 2.35
C LEU A 414 -7.13 34.46 3.09
N VAL A 415 -6.92 34.65 4.40
CA VAL A 415 -6.09 33.76 5.21
C VAL A 415 -6.80 32.46 5.54
N ILE A 416 -8.06 32.51 5.98
CA ILE A 416 -8.80 31.29 6.39
C ILE A 416 -9.10 30.38 5.20
N SER A 417 -9.20 30.94 4.00
CA SER A 417 -9.63 30.24 2.80
C SER A 417 -8.53 29.45 2.10
N CYS A 418 -7.39 29.21 2.74
CA CYS A 418 -6.35 28.43 2.10
C CYS A 418 -6.78 26.97 1.89
N PRO A 419 -6.77 26.44 0.65
CA PRO A 419 -7.13 25.06 0.36
C PRO A 419 -5.96 24.07 0.60
N CYS A 420 -5.12 24.30 1.61
CA CYS A 420 -3.91 23.53 1.88
C CYS A 420 -4.20 22.04 2.11
N ALA A 421 -5.24 21.76 2.92
CA ALA A 421 -5.66 20.40 3.26
C ALA A 421 -6.23 19.66 2.05
N LEU A 422 -6.92 20.34 1.13
CA LEU A 422 -7.52 19.77 -0.07
C LEU A 422 -6.47 19.13 -1.00
N GLY A 423 -5.34 19.81 -1.20
CA GLY A 423 -4.25 19.31 -2.04
C GLY A 423 -3.50 18.10 -1.48
N LEU A 424 -3.67 17.81 -0.17
CA LEU A 424 -3.03 16.68 0.52
C LEU A 424 -3.98 15.50 0.74
N ALA A 425 -5.28 15.75 0.75
CA ALA A 425 -6.31 14.79 1.14
C ALA A 425 -6.22 13.47 0.36
N THR A 426 -6.07 13.54 -0.95
CA THR A 426 -6.03 12.37 -1.83
C THR A 426 -4.63 11.75 -1.93
N PRO A 427 -3.56 12.50 -2.28
CA PRO A 427 -2.26 11.88 -2.53
C PRO A 427 -1.67 11.20 -1.30
N VAL A 428 -1.85 11.77 -0.09
CA VAL A 428 -1.33 11.17 1.14
C VAL A 428 -2.05 9.86 1.46
N ALA A 429 -3.38 9.82 1.29
CA ALA A 429 -4.16 8.62 1.54
C ALA A 429 -3.81 7.49 0.54
N ILE A 430 -3.63 7.81 -0.75
CA ILE A 430 -3.19 6.84 -1.76
C ILE A 430 -1.82 6.30 -1.40
N MET A 431 -0.84 7.16 -1.11
CA MET A 431 0.53 6.74 -0.78
C MET A 431 0.58 5.84 0.47
N VAL A 432 -0.16 6.19 1.53
CA VAL A 432 -0.24 5.34 2.74
C VAL A 432 -0.96 4.04 2.43
N GLY A 433 -2.01 4.07 1.62
CA GLY A 433 -2.79 2.91 1.23
C GLY A 433 -1.99 1.94 0.36
N THR A 434 -1.35 2.42 -0.71
CA THR A 434 -0.51 1.58 -1.59
C THR A 434 0.70 1.02 -0.85
N GLY A 435 1.33 1.82 0.02
CA GLY A 435 2.40 1.34 0.89
C GLY A 435 1.93 0.24 1.85
N LYS A 436 0.72 0.39 2.43
CA LYS A 436 0.10 -0.65 3.28
C LYS A 436 -0.24 -1.91 2.49
N GLY A 437 -0.70 -1.77 1.25
CA GLY A 437 -0.92 -2.87 0.32
C GLY A 437 0.37 -3.64 0.07
N ALA A 438 1.43 -2.95 -0.33
CA ALA A 438 2.74 -3.53 -0.63
C ALA A 438 3.36 -4.28 0.56
N GLU A 439 3.25 -3.74 1.79
CA GLU A 439 3.67 -4.43 3.03
C GLU A 439 2.94 -5.77 3.25
N ASN A 440 1.79 -5.98 2.61
CA ASN A 440 0.98 -7.20 2.72
C ASN A 440 0.98 -8.04 1.43
N GLY A 441 1.86 -7.74 0.47
CA GLY A 441 1.94 -8.45 -0.80
C GLY A 441 0.82 -8.09 -1.79
N ILE A 442 0.13 -6.96 -1.61
CA ILE A 442 -0.90 -6.43 -2.50
C ILE A 442 -0.32 -5.23 -3.24
N LEU A 443 0.06 -5.41 -4.50
CA LEU A 443 0.66 -4.38 -5.34
C LEU A 443 -0.41 -3.73 -6.20
N ILE A 444 -0.60 -2.42 -6.06
CA ILE A 444 -1.59 -1.63 -6.79
C ILE A 444 -0.84 -0.76 -7.78
N LYS A 445 -1.13 -0.84 -9.07
CA LYS A 445 -0.41 -0.11 -10.11
C LYS A 445 -0.78 1.37 -10.25
N SER A 446 -2.01 1.73 -9.86
CA SER A 446 -2.46 3.11 -10.04
C SER A 446 -3.46 3.56 -8.98
N GLY A 447 -3.55 4.87 -8.76
CA GLY A 447 -4.60 5.46 -7.94
C GLY A 447 -5.99 5.28 -8.54
N GLU A 448 -6.09 5.11 -9.86
CA GLU A 448 -7.32 4.82 -10.57
C GLU A 448 -7.80 3.39 -10.27
N ALA A 449 -6.90 2.40 -10.33
CA ALA A 449 -7.18 1.02 -9.92
C ALA A 449 -7.69 0.96 -8.47
N LEU A 450 -7.04 1.72 -7.58
CA LEU A 450 -7.47 1.83 -6.19
C LEU A 450 -8.87 2.46 -6.06
N GLU A 451 -9.18 3.48 -6.87
CA GLU A 451 -10.50 4.12 -6.85
C GLU A 451 -11.56 3.20 -7.46
N THR A 452 -11.25 2.50 -8.56
CA THR A 452 -12.21 1.62 -9.23
C THR A 452 -12.53 0.38 -8.41
N ALA A 453 -11.54 -0.20 -7.72
CA ALA A 453 -11.74 -1.39 -6.90
C ALA A 453 -12.75 -1.19 -5.74
N HIS A 454 -13.00 0.06 -5.28
CA HIS A 454 -13.98 0.29 -4.21
C HIS A 454 -15.43 0.21 -4.65
N ILE A 455 -15.72 0.39 -5.95
CA ILE A 455 -17.07 0.37 -6.53
C ILE A 455 -17.41 -0.95 -7.20
N VAL A 456 -16.50 -1.93 -7.19
CA VAL A 456 -16.75 -3.27 -7.72
C VAL A 456 -17.97 -3.89 -7.03
N ASP A 457 -18.92 -4.33 -7.86
CA ASP A 457 -20.14 -5.03 -7.46
C ASP A 457 -20.15 -6.51 -7.88
N THR A 458 -19.31 -6.87 -8.85
CA THR A 458 -19.22 -8.21 -9.42
C THR A 458 -17.76 -8.65 -9.52
N VAL A 459 -17.45 -9.80 -8.95
CA VAL A 459 -16.13 -10.44 -9.04
C VAL A 459 -16.26 -11.67 -9.92
N VAL A 460 -15.49 -11.73 -10.99
CA VAL A 460 -15.35 -12.90 -11.86
C VAL A 460 -14.02 -13.55 -11.57
N MET A 461 -14.02 -14.84 -11.28
CA MET A 461 -12.81 -15.60 -10.94
C MET A 461 -12.60 -16.73 -11.93
N ASP A 462 -11.36 -16.86 -12.41
CA ASP A 462 -11.00 -18.12 -13.09
C ASP A 462 -11.02 -19.29 -12.09
N LYS A 463 -11.22 -20.48 -12.58
CA LYS A 463 -11.15 -21.68 -11.75
C LYS A 463 -9.70 -22.08 -11.46
N THR A 464 -8.95 -22.35 -12.52
CA THR A 464 -7.64 -23.03 -12.48
C THR A 464 -6.54 -22.09 -11.99
N GLY A 465 -5.79 -22.51 -10.95
CA GLY A 465 -4.75 -21.66 -10.37
C GLY A 465 -5.26 -20.51 -9.50
N THR A 466 -6.56 -20.16 -9.60
CA THR A 466 -7.19 -19.06 -8.84
C THR A 466 -8.05 -19.62 -7.69
N ILE A 467 -9.15 -20.28 -7.95
CA ILE A 467 -9.99 -20.97 -6.94
C ILE A 467 -9.31 -22.26 -6.48
N THR A 468 -8.64 -22.96 -7.40
CA THR A 468 -7.91 -24.20 -7.19
C THR A 468 -6.40 -23.97 -7.22
N TYR A 469 -5.62 -25.00 -6.87
CA TYR A 469 -4.15 -24.91 -6.91
C TYR A 469 -3.56 -24.87 -8.33
N GLY A 470 -4.34 -25.24 -9.37
CA GLY A 470 -3.86 -25.34 -10.75
C GLY A 470 -2.95 -26.53 -11.00
N LYS A 471 -2.85 -27.45 -10.05
CA LYS A 471 -2.06 -28.68 -10.11
C LYS A 471 -2.96 -29.87 -9.84
N PRO A 472 -3.40 -30.60 -10.88
CA PRO A 472 -4.20 -31.80 -10.70
C PRO A 472 -3.45 -32.83 -9.85
N VAL A 473 -4.18 -33.54 -8.99
CA VAL A 473 -3.66 -34.63 -8.16
C VAL A 473 -4.59 -35.82 -8.24
N VAL A 474 -4.03 -37.01 -8.06
CA VAL A 474 -4.83 -38.26 -7.92
C VAL A 474 -5.56 -38.19 -6.60
N THR A 475 -6.90 -38.26 -6.66
CA THR A 475 -7.76 -38.18 -5.47
C THR A 475 -8.32 -39.53 -5.08
N ASP A 476 -8.64 -40.40 -6.04
CA ASP A 476 -9.22 -41.72 -5.82
C ASP A 476 -8.69 -42.72 -6.82
N ILE A 477 -8.53 -43.95 -6.37
CA ILE A 477 -8.14 -45.09 -7.17
C ILE A 477 -9.15 -46.22 -6.92
N ARG A 478 -9.69 -46.77 -7.99
CA ARG A 478 -10.58 -47.95 -7.95
C ARG A 478 -10.03 -49.02 -8.84
N THR A 479 -9.88 -50.20 -8.28
CA THR A 479 -9.33 -51.37 -9.00
C THR A 479 -10.42 -52.38 -9.29
N TYR A 480 -10.32 -52.97 -10.47
CA TYR A 480 -11.21 -54.05 -10.91
C TYR A 480 -10.34 -55.23 -11.34
N ALA A 481 -10.97 -56.35 -11.74
CA ALA A 481 -10.23 -57.53 -12.22
C ALA A 481 -9.22 -58.13 -11.25
N GLY A 482 -9.29 -57.81 -9.95
CA GLY A 482 -8.37 -58.37 -8.94
C GLY A 482 -6.97 -57.80 -8.93
N ILE A 483 -6.74 -56.68 -9.63
CA ILE A 483 -5.43 -55.98 -9.64
C ILE A 483 -5.25 -55.13 -8.35
N SER A 484 -4.03 -55.03 -7.87
CA SER A 484 -3.74 -54.14 -6.73
C SER A 484 -3.65 -52.67 -7.15
N GLU A 485 -3.87 -51.73 -6.19
CA GLU A 485 -3.69 -50.29 -6.46
C GLU A 485 -2.30 -49.95 -6.98
N ASN A 486 -1.27 -50.57 -6.42
CA ASN A 486 0.11 -50.31 -6.81
C ASN A 486 0.39 -50.80 -8.22
N ASP A 487 -0.20 -51.95 -8.63
CA ASP A 487 -0.03 -52.47 -9.99
C ASP A 487 -0.81 -51.58 -10.99
N LEU A 488 -2.01 -51.13 -10.65
CA LEU A 488 -2.75 -50.17 -11.47
C LEU A 488 -1.98 -48.89 -11.65
N LEU A 489 -1.47 -48.30 -10.56
CA LEU A 489 -0.64 -47.08 -10.63
C LEU A 489 0.65 -47.29 -11.44
N LYS A 490 1.29 -48.46 -11.34
CA LYS A 490 2.47 -48.79 -12.12
C LYS A 490 2.15 -48.81 -13.61
N ILE A 491 1.03 -49.46 -13.99
CA ILE A 491 0.58 -49.49 -15.39
C ILE A 491 0.22 -48.05 -15.85
N ALA A 492 -0.59 -47.35 -15.07
CA ALA A 492 -1.02 -46.00 -15.38
C ALA A 492 0.16 -45.04 -15.52
N GLY A 493 1.09 -45.05 -14.55
CA GLY A 493 2.27 -44.20 -14.60
C GLY A 493 3.22 -44.54 -15.74
N SER A 494 3.26 -45.81 -16.15
CA SER A 494 4.07 -46.24 -17.31
C SER A 494 3.48 -45.69 -18.61
N LEU A 495 2.18 -45.78 -18.82
CA LEU A 495 1.48 -45.21 -19.98
C LEU A 495 1.58 -43.69 -20.01
N GLU A 496 1.27 -43.04 -18.90
CA GLU A 496 1.17 -41.59 -18.81
C GLU A 496 2.55 -40.88 -18.81
N LYS A 497 3.64 -41.59 -18.55
CA LYS A 497 5.00 -41.04 -18.63
C LYS A 497 5.37 -40.51 -20.03
N GLY A 498 4.73 -41.01 -21.07
CA GLY A 498 4.88 -40.56 -22.46
C GLY A 498 3.92 -39.43 -22.86
N SER A 499 3.00 -39.02 -21.99
CA SER A 499 1.99 -38.06 -22.27
C SER A 499 2.37 -36.68 -21.71
N GLU A 500 2.13 -35.60 -22.45
CA GLU A 500 2.33 -34.20 -22.00
C GLU A 500 1.06 -33.63 -21.34
N HIS A 501 0.04 -34.41 -21.13
CA HIS A 501 -1.21 -33.93 -20.56
C HIS A 501 -1.09 -33.66 -19.06
N PRO A 502 -1.66 -32.57 -18.49
CA PRO A 502 -1.60 -32.28 -17.05
C PRO A 502 -2.13 -33.38 -16.13
N LEU A 503 -3.12 -34.18 -16.58
CA LEU A 503 -3.62 -35.32 -15.83
C LEU A 503 -2.61 -36.46 -15.77
N ALA A 504 -1.78 -36.61 -16.80
CA ALA A 504 -0.68 -37.58 -16.83
C ALA A 504 0.40 -37.23 -15.79
N GLU A 505 0.76 -35.97 -15.70
CA GLU A 505 1.73 -35.48 -14.69
C GLU A 505 1.25 -35.79 -13.26
N ALA A 506 -0.04 -35.65 -12.98
CA ALA A 506 -0.62 -36.00 -11.69
C ALA A 506 -0.40 -37.47 -11.31
N ILE A 507 -0.65 -38.39 -12.26
CA ILE A 507 -0.48 -39.83 -12.05
C ILE A 507 1.00 -40.20 -11.88
N VAL A 508 1.88 -39.65 -12.72
CA VAL A 508 3.33 -39.89 -12.63
C VAL A 508 3.89 -39.34 -11.31
N SER A 509 3.42 -38.18 -10.87
CA SER A 509 3.79 -37.61 -9.58
C SER A 509 3.35 -38.47 -8.40
N ASP A 510 2.13 -39.07 -8.45
CA ASP A 510 1.65 -39.98 -7.41
C ASP A 510 2.45 -41.27 -7.36
N CYS A 511 2.88 -41.82 -8.51
CA CYS A 511 3.83 -42.91 -8.59
C CYS A 511 5.13 -42.57 -7.86
N GLY A 512 5.66 -41.37 -8.08
CA GLY A 512 6.89 -40.91 -7.41
C GLY A 512 6.74 -40.84 -5.88
N LYS A 513 5.61 -40.30 -5.39
CA LYS A 513 5.31 -40.23 -3.95
C LYS A 513 5.19 -41.62 -3.29
N LYS A 514 4.70 -42.60 -4.02
CA LYS A 514 4.55 -43.99 -3.55
C LYS A 514 5.76 -44.87 -3.86
N ASN A 515 6.85 -44.27 -4.38
CA ASN A 515 8.09 -44.98 -4.81
C ASN A 515 7.83 -46.09 -5.84
N ILE A 516 6.83 -45.91 -6.70
CA ILE A 516 6.51 -46.84 -7.81
C ILE A 516 7.29 -46.40 -9.04
N VAL A 517 8.12 -47.27 -9.58
CA VAL A 517 8.92 -46.99 -10.78
C VAL A 517 8.14 -47.39 -12.02
N PRO A 518 7.77 -46.43 -12.92
CA PRO A 518 7.12 -46.72 -14.18
C PRO A 518 8.02 -47.52 -15.12
N GLU A 519 7.44 -48.47 -15.83
CA GLU A 519 8.14 -49.30 -16.83
C GLU A 519 8.25 -48.60 -18.19
N LYS A 520 9.08 -49.12 -19.05
CA LYS A 520 9.20 -48.62 -20.43
C LYS A 520 8.00 -49.14 -21.24
N VAL A 521 7.32 -48.23 -21.96
CA VAL A 521 6.20 -48.55 -22.87
C VAL A 521 6.74 -48.64 -24.30
N ASN A 522 6.32 -49.64 -25.01
CA ASN A 522 6.52 -49.83 -26.45
C ASN A 522 5.18 -49.54 -27.16
N ASP A 523 5.24 -49.24 -28.48
CA ASP A 523 4.07 -48.98 -29.32
C ASP A 523 3.13 -47.91 -28.71
N PHE A 524 3.71 -46.86 -28.12
CA PHE A 524 2.94 -45.75 -27.53
C PHE A 524 2.26 -44.94 -28.62
N GLU A 525 0.96 -44.77 -28.49
CA GLU A 525 0.15 -43.97 -29.42
C GLU A 525 -0.83 -43.08 -28.64
N ALA A 526 -0.78 -41.76 -28.91
CA ALA A 526 -1.76 -40.79 -28.36
C ALA A 526 -2.90 -40.63 -29.36
N LEU A 527 -4.15 -40.85 -28.85
CA LEU A 527 -5.38 -40.75 -29.63
C LEU A 527 -6.09 -39.43 -29.25
N PHE A 528 -6.05 -38.48 -30.15
CA PHE A 528 -6.51 -37.11 -29.87
C PHE A 528 -7.96 -37.07 -29.34
N GLY A 529 -8.16 -36.46 -28.16
CA GLY A 529 -9.45 -36.32 -27.49
C GLY A 529 -10.04 -37.61 -26.93
N LYS A 530 -9.30 -38.72 -26.94
CA LYS A 530 -9.78 -40.04 -26.42
C LYS A 530 -8.91 -40.59 -25.31
N GLY A 531 -7.59 -40.53 -25.45
CA GLY A 531 -6.64 -41.05 -24.50
C GLY A 531 -5.35 -41.55 -25.16
N ILE A 532 -4.72 -42.54 -24.53
CA ILE A 532 -3.46 -43.15 -24.97
C ILE A 532 -3.56 -44.67 -24.93
N LYS A 533 -2.76 -45.33 -25.72
CA LYS A 533 -2.52 -46.75 -25.65
C LYS A 533 -1.03 -47.10 -25.75
N GLY A 534 -0.65 -48.22 -25.19
CA GLY A 534 0.75 -48.66 -25.25
C GLY A 534 0.92 -50.09 -24.72
N ARG A 535 2.04 -50.70 -25.10
CA ARG A 535 2.38 -52.06 -24.74
C ARG A 535 3.48 -52.06 -23.68
N LEU A 536 3.19 -52.69 -22.55
CA LEU A 536 4.18 -52.86 -21.47
C LEU A 536 5.17 -54.00 -21.78
N SER A 537 6.20 -54.11 -20.95
CA SER A 537 7.23 -55.16 -21.09
C SER A 537 6.69 -56.56 -21.03
N SER A 538 5.54 -56.77 -20.45
CA SER A 538 4.76 -58.04 -20.43
C SER A 538 4.25 -58.45 -21.81
N GLY A 539 4.25 -57.55 -22.79
CA GLY A 539 3.63 -57.77 -24.10
C GLY A 539 2.14 -57.40 -24.15
N THR A 540 1.49 -57.14 -23.05
CA THR A 540 0.06 -56.76 -22.96
C THR A 540 -0.15 -55.32 -23.41
N LEU A 541 -1.16 -55.08 -24.25
CA LEU A 541 -1.58 -53.76 -24.66
C LEU A 541 -2.55 -53.17 -23.62
N TYR A 542 -2.30 -51.94 -23.20
CA TYR A 542 -3.15 -51.23 -22.27
C TYR A 542 -3.66 -49.95 -22.90
N TYR A 543 -4.85 -49.53 -22.44
CA TYR A 543 -5.51 -48.29 -22.82
C TYR A 543 -5.72 -47.41 -21.59
N ALA A 544 -5.54 -46.13 -21.74
CA ALA A 544 -5.83 -45.13 -20.72
C ALA A 544 -6.59 -43.96 -21.35
N GLY A 545 -7.81 -43.65 -20.86
CA GLY A 545 -8.57 -42.51 -21.43
C GLY A 545 -10.04 -42.50 -21.04
N ASN A 546 -10.88 -41.95 -21.92
CA ASN A 546 -12.31 -41.78 -21.71
C ASN A 546 -13.14 -42.96 -22.25
N GLU A 547 -14.48 -42.88 -22.07
CA GLU A 547 -15.42 -43.91 -22.54
C GLU A 547 -15.31 -44.20 -24.04
N LYS A 548 -15.10 -43.15 -24.86
CA LYS A 548 -14.96 -43.28 -26.31
C LYS A 548 -13.79 -44.15 -26.74
N LEU A 549 -12.67 -44.05 -25.96
CA LEU A 549 -11.53 -44.92 -26.21
C LEU A 549 -11.85 -46.40 -25.91
N MET A 550 -12.59 -46.67 -24.81
CA MET A 550 -12.96 -48.00 -24.39
C MET A 550 -13.93 -48.64 -25.40
N GLU A 551 -14.89 -47.88 -25.95
CA GLU A 551 -15.78 -48.31 -27.01
C GLU A 551 -15.02 -48.68 -28.29
N GLU A 552 -14.03 -47.88 -28.69
CA GLU A 552 -13.19 -48.13 -29.87
C GLU A 552 -12.29 -49.39 -29.67
N ALA A 553 -11.81 -49.56 -28.44
CA ALA A 553 -11.04 -50.72 -28.07
C ALA A 553 -11.92 -52.01 -27.85
N HIS A 554 -13.23 -51.91 -28.03
CA HIS A 554 -14.23 -52.97 -27.78
C HIS A 554 -14.21 -53.51 -26.35
N VAL A 555 -13.80 -52.71 -25.36
CA VAL A 555 -13.80 -53.05 -23.95
C VAL A 555 -15.15 -52.66 -23.33
N ALA A 556 -15.85 -53.63 -22.78
CA ALA A 556 -17.19 -53.42 -22.22
C ALA A 556 -17.13 -52.65 -20.90
N LEU A 557 -17.92 -51.57 -20.80
CA LEU A 557 -18.09 -50.79 -19.59
C LEU A 557 -19.29 -51.30 -18.79
N SER A 558 -19.06 -51.77 -17.55
CA SER A 558 -20.16 -52.22 -16.68
C SER A 558 -21.00 -51.02 -16.20
N GLY A 559 -22.29 -51.27 -15.91
CA GLY A 559 -23.18 -50.22 -15.39
C GLY A 559 -22.74 -49.70 -14.01
N GLU A 560 -22.00 -50.48 -13.24
CA GLU A 560 -21.40 -50.05 -11.96
C GLU A 560 -20.28 -49.05 -12.15
N ILE A 561 -19.39 -49.32 -13.06
CA ILE A 561 -18.26 -48.41 -13.39
C ILE A 561 -18.79 -47.06 -13.93
N LYS A 562 -19.83 -47.10 -14.79
CA LYS A 562 -20.47 -45.86 -15.27
C LYS A 562 -21.05 -45.01 -14.14
N LYS A 563 -21.76 -45.64 -13.21
CA LYS A 563 -22.31 -44.93 -12.04
C LYS A 563 -21.20 -44.33 -11.15
N GLU A 564 -20.13 -45.04 -10.97
CA GLU A 564 -19.00 -44.55 -10.18
C GLU A 564 -18.28 -43.37 -10.87
N MET A 565 -18.07 -43.42 -12.18
CA MET A 565 -17.57 -42.31 -12.97
C MET A 565 -18.49 -41.10 -12.88
N GLU A 566 -19.81 -41.26 -12.95
CA GLU A 566 -20.77 -40.19 -12.75
C GLU A 566 -20.71 -39.61 -11.34
N GLN A 567 -20.43 -40.43 -10.33
CA GLN A 567 -20.24 -39.95 -8.95
C GLN A 567 -18.95 -39.11 -8.83
N PHE A 568 -17.85 -39.54 -9.42
CA PHE A 568 -16.63 -38.75 -9.46
C PHE A 568 -16.84 -37.45 -10.20
N ALA A 569 -17.50 -37.47 -11.35
CA ALA A 569 -17.81 -36.23 -12.10
C ALA A 569 -18.69 -35.27 -11.28
N LYS A 570 -19.68 -35.74 -10.54
CA LYS A 570 -20.51 -34.97 -9.61
C LYS A 570 -19.73 -34.39 -8.42
N GLN A 571 -18.55 -34.93 -8.10
CA GLN A 571 -17.63 -34.44 -7.09
C GLN A 571 -16.58 -33.47 -7.69
N GLY A 572 -16.70 -33.13 -8.97
CA GLY A 572 -15.72 -32.24 -9.63
C GLY A 572 -14.41 -32.93 -10.03
N LYS A 573 -14.39 -34.28 -10.05
CA LYS A 573 -13.20 -35.06 -10.38
C LYS A 573 -13.30 -35.57 -11.83
N THR A 574 -12.14 -35.70 -12.47
CA THR A 574 -12.03 -36.27 -13.82
C THR A 574 -11.63 -37.74 -13.72
N PRO A 575 -12.54 -38.70 -13.95
CA PRO A 575 -12.23 -40.12 -13.96
C PRO A 575 -11.53 -40.52 -15.27
N LEU A 576 -10.39 -41.20 -15.15
CA LEU A 576 -9.68 -41.83 -16.24
C LEU A 576 -9.82 -43.36 -16.16
N LEU A 577 -10.25 -43.97 -17.26
CA LEU A 577 -10.40 -45.43 -17.38
C LEU A 577 -9.07 -46.06 -17.81
N PHE A 578 -8.72 -47.14 -17.17
CA PHE A 578 -7.58 -48.00 -17.53
C PHE A 578 -8.11 -49.40 -17.87
N ALA A 579 -7.69 -49.92 -19.01
CA ALA A 579 -8.12 -51.25 -19.49
C ALA A 579 -6.95 -52.01 -20.09
N ASP A 580 -7.04 -53.35 -20.08
CA ASP A 580 -6.30 -54.24 -20.92
C ASP A 580 -7.10 -54.58 -22.21
N GLU A 581 -6.63 -55.50 -23.01
CA GLU A 581 -7.29 -55.91 -24.28
C GLU A 581 -8.70 -56.48 -24.09
N THR A 582 -9.12 -56.80 -22.84
CA THR A 582 -10.34 -57.59 -22.57
C THR A 582 -11.31 -56.90 -21.60
N GLN A 583 -10.81 -56.16 -20.65
CA GLN A 583 -11.63 -55.61 -19.55
C GLN A 583 -11.02 -54.32 -18.94
N ILE A 584 -11.88 -53.59 -18.24
CA ILE A 584 -11.48 -52.48 -17.41
C ILE A 584 -10.71 -53.00 -16.19
N ILE A 585 -9.50 -52.54 -15.96
CA ILE A 585 -8.67 -52.90 -14.81
C ILE A 585 -8.75 -51.87 -13.68
N GLY A 586 -9.11 -50.63 -13.98
CA GLY A 586 -9.29 -49.62 -12.93
C GLY A 586 -9.76 -48.26 -13.43
N VAL A 587 -10.11 -47.42 -12.46
CA VAL A 587 -10.42 -45.99 -12.65
C VAL A 587 -9.56 -45.19 -11.70
N ILE A 588 -8.89 -44.19 -12.24
CA ILE A 588 -8.14 -43.19 -11.44
C ILE A 588 -8.81 -41.84 -11.61
N ALA A 589 -9.32 -41.30 -10.50
CA ALA A 589 -9.90 -39.95 -10.50
C ALA A 589 -8.84 -38.90 -10.16
N VAL A 590 -8.77 -37.91 -11.01
CA VAL A 590 -7.84 -36.78 -10.87
C VAL A 590 -8.63 -35.49 -10.74
N ALA A 591 -8.28 -34.66 -9.79
CA ALA A 591 -8.93 -33.36 -9.62
C ALA A 591 -7.92 -32.26 -9.32
N ASP A 592 -8.24 -31.06 -9.77
CA ASP A 592 -7.58 -29.84 -9.33
C ASP A 592 -8.24 -29.36 -8.03
N VAL A 593 -7.51 -29.44 -6.93
CA VAL A 593 -8.06 -29.28 -5.57
C VAL A 593 -8.34 -27.82 -5.27
N VAL A 594 -9.53 -27.55 -4.72
CA VAL A 594 -9.93 -26.20 -4.25
C VAL A 594 -9.02 -25.77 -3.10
N LYS A 595 -8.54 -24.54 -3.13
CA LYS A 595 -7.74 -23.97 -2.03
C LYS A 595 -8.58 -23.82 -0.77
N PRO A 596 -8.07 -24.13 0.42
CA PRO A 596 -8.82 -24.06 1.68
C PRO A 596 -9.43 -22.68 1.97
N THR A 597 -8.76 -21.63 1.49
CA THR A 597 -9.17 -20.24 1.70
C THR A 597 -10.22 -19.75 0.71
N SER A 598 -10.47 -20.46 -0.40
CA SER A 598 -11.39 -20.00 -1.47
C SER A 598 -12.82 -19.83 -0.97
N ARG A 599 -13.32 -20.76 -0.15
CA ARG A 599 -14.67 -20.68 0.43
C ARG A 599 -14.83 -19.46 1.33
N GLU A 600 -13.83 -19.19 2.15
CA GLU A 600 -13.81 -18.01 3.04
C GLU A 600 -13.72 -16.70 2.25
N ALA A 601 -12.91 -16.66 1.20
CA ALA A 601 -12.82 -15.51 0.31
C ALA A 601 -14.17 -15.18 -0.35
N VAL A 602 -14.84 -16.18 -0.90
CA VAL A 602 -16.18 -16.02 -1.50
C VAL A 602 -17.19 -15.53 -0.47
N ARG A 603 -17.20 -16.10 0.75
CA ARG A 603 -18.05 -15.63 1.84
C ARG A 603 -17.81 -14.14 2.15
N GLN A 604 -16.55 -13.71 2.22
CA GLN A 604 -16.22 -12.32 2.49
C GLN A 604 -16.58 -11.38 1.34
N PHE A 605 -16.44 -11.78 0.07
CA PHE A 605 -16.95 -10.99 -1.06
C PHE A 605 -18.45 -10.75 -0.94
N LYS A 606 -19.22 -11.78 -0.62
CA LYS A 606 -20.67 -11.69 -0.39
C LYS A 606 -21.05 -10.77 0.78
N GLU A 607 -20.28 -10.79 1.87
CA GLU A 607 -20.46 -9.86 3.00
C GLU A 607 -20.27 -8.40 2.59
N TYR A 608 -19.46 -8.14 1.57
CA TYR A 608 -19.33 -6.81 0.96
C TYR A 608 -20.42 -6.49 -0.05
N GLY A 609 -21.40 -7.38 -0.27
CA GLY A 609 -22.45 -7.22 -1.26
C GLY A 609 -21.99 -7.42 -2.71
N ILE A 610 -20.89 -8.14 -2.91
CA ILE A 610 -20.31 -8.40 -4.22
C ILE A 610 -20.84 -9.73 -4.75
N HIS A 611 -21.35 -9.74 -5.98
CA HIS A 611 -21.76 -10.92 -6.70
C HIS A 611 -20.54 -11.69 -7.21
N VAL A 612 -20.51 -13.01 -6.99
CA VAL A 612 -19.34 -13.83 -7.30
C VAL A 612 -19.65 -14.81 -8.42
N ILE A 613 -18.92 -14.71 -9.52
CA ILE A 613 -19.06 -15.54 -10.72
C ILE A 613 -17.78 -16.36 -10.91
N MET A 614 -17.90 -17.65 -11.21
CA MET A 614 -16.78 -18.47 -11.67
C MET A 614 -16.82 -18.63 -13.19
N LEU A 615 -15.68 -18.39 -13.84
CA LEU A 615 -15.50 -18.58 -15.27
C LEU A 615 -14.56 -19.78 -15.49
N THR A 616 -14.96 -20.77 -16.29
CA THR A 616 -14.16 -21.98 -16.50
C THR A 616 -14.38 -22.61 -17.86
N GLY A 617 -13.33 -23.25 -18.39
CA GLY A 617 -13.41 -24.11 -19.58
C GLY A 617 -13.98 -25.50 -19.31
N ASP A 618 -14.20 -25.88 -18.05
CA ASP A 618 -14.74 -27.17 -17.68
C ASP A 618 -16.20 -27.35 -18.14
N ASN A 619 -16.65 -28.60 -18.13
CA ASN A 619 -18.06 -28.92 -18.35
C ASN A 619 -18.94 -28.42 -17.21
N GLU A 620 -20.23 -28.27 -17.49
CA GLU A 620 -21.25 -27.75 -16.57
C GLU A 620 -21.33 -28.56 -15.24
N VAL A 621 -21.18 -29.88 -15.28
CA VAL A 621 -21.31 -30.75 -14.10
C VAL A 621 -20.15 -30.50 -13.11
N THR A 622 -18.94 -30.49 -13.62
CA THR A 622 -17.73 -30.21 -12.81
C THR A 622 -17.76 -28.79 -12.25
N ALA A 623 -18.16 -27.83 -13.08
CA ALA A 623 -18.24 -26.44 -12.69
C ALA A 623 -19.29 -26.22 -11.57
N GLN A 624 -20.46 -26.85 -11.68
CA GLN A 624 -21.51 -26.81 -10.66
C GLN A 624 -21.06 -27.43 -9.34
N ALA A 625 -20.31 -28.52 -9.38
CA ALA A 625 -19.77 -29.15 -8.18
C ALA A 625 -18.84 -28.22 -7.40
N ILE A 626 -17.95 -27.53 -8.09
CA ILE A 626 -17.04 -26.56 -7.46
C ILE A 626 -17.81 -25.34 -6.94
N LYS A 627 -18.78 -24.82 -7.69
CA LYS A 627 -19.67 -23.75 -7.25
C LYS A 627 -20.31 -24.07 -5.90
N ASP A 628 -20.89 -25.25 -5.78
CA ASP A 628 -21.59 -25.70 -4.56
C ASP A 628 -20.61 -25.89 -3.39
N GLN A 629 -19.40 -26.40 -3.67
CA GLN A 629 -18.33 -26.60 -2.68
C GLN A 629 -17.83 -25.27 -2.10
N VAL A 630 -17.64 -24.26 -2.95
CA VAL A 630 -17.07 -22.97 -2.58
C VAL A 630 -18.14 -21.96 -2.17
N GLY A 631 -19.38 -22.15 -2.64
CA GLY A 631 -20.52 -21.30 -2.36
C GLY A 631 -20.59 -20.08 -3.30
N ILE A 632 -20.19 -20.22 -4.56
CA ILE A 632 -20.22 -19.18 -5.61
C ILE A 632 -21.68 -18.93 -6.05
N ASP A 633 -22.01 -17.71 -6.54
CA ASP A 633 -23.38 -17.36 -6.93
C ASP A 633 -23.72 -17.90 -8.31
N GLU A 634 -22.82 -17.74 -9.28
CA GLU A 634 -23.04 -18.07 -10.68
C GLU A 634 -21.81 -18.73 -11.31
N VAL A 635 -22.04 -19.59 -12.29
CA VAL A 635 -20.99 -20.25 -13.07
C VAL A 635 -21.22 -20.04 -14.55
N ILE A 636 -20.17 -19.72 -15.28
CA ILE A 636 -20.14 -19.71 -16.74
C ILE A 636 -19.14 -20.79 -17.17
N ALA A 637 -19.67 -21.95 -17.58
CA ALA A 637 -18.89 -23.14 -17.94
C ALA A 637 -18.65 -23.23 -19.46
N GLY A 638 -17.67 -24.05 -19.87
CA GLY A 638 -17.38 -24.35 -21.28
C GLY A 638 -16.82 -23.16 -22.06
N VAL A 639 -16.19 -22.21 -21.41
CA VAL A 639 -15.67 -20.97 -22.03
C VAL A 639 -14.23 -21.18 -22.51
N LEU A 640 -14.01 -20.97 -23.81
CA LEU A 640 -12.66 -20.97 -24.37
C LEU A 640 -11.84 -19.75 -23.89
N PRO A 641 -10.50 -19.84 -23.81
CA PRO A 641 -9.67 -18.73 -23.39
C PRO A 641 -9.93 -17.42 -24.15
N THR A 642 -10.15 -17.51 -25.46
CA THR A 642 -10.46 -16.38 -26.34
C THR A 642 -11.82 -15.74 -26.09
N GLN A 643 -12.75 -16.44 -25.44
CA GLN A 643 -14.11 -15.97 -25.17
C GLN A 643 -14.25 -15.36 -23.76
N LYS A 644 -13.24 -15.50 -22.89
CA LYS A 644 -13.28 -14.95 -21.54
C LYS A 644 -13.44 -13.43 -21.54
N GLU A 645 -12.73 -12.75 -22.43
CA GLU A 645 -12.82 -11.30 -22.62
C GLU A 645 -14.25 -10.87 -23.01
N GLU A 646 -14.88 -11.58 -23.95
CA GLU A 646 -16.25 -11.28 -24.40
C GLU A 646 -17.26 -11.36 -23.25
N LYS A 647 -17.10 -12.36 -22.34
CA LYS A 647 -17.95 -12.51 -21.16
C LYS A 647 -17.77 -11.35 -20.16
N ILE A 648 -16.54 -10.93 -19.91
CA ILE A 648 -16.26 -9.76 -19.07
C ILE A 648 -16.87 -8.50 -19.70
N SER A 649 -16.65 -8.28 -20.99
CA SER A 649 -17.22 -7.15 -21.70
C SER A 649 -18.75 -7.14 -21.70
N ALA A 650 -19.40 -8.30 -21.81
CA ALA A 650 -20.85 -8.42 -21.72
C ALA A 650 -21.38 -8.03 -20.34
N LEU A 651 -20.72 -8.45 -19.25
CA LEU A 651 -21.09 -8.05 -17.90
C LEU A 651 -20.94 -6.54 -17.68
N LYS A 652 -19.86 -5.95 -18.16
CA LYS A 652 -19.66 -4.48 -18.10
C LYS A 652 -20.75 -3.73 -18.87
N ASN A 653 -21.10 -4.20 -20.08
CA ASN A 653 -22.14 -3.60 -20.89
C ASN A 653 -23.53 -3.71 -20.25
N SER A 654 -23.74 -4.70 -19.36
CA SER A 654 -24.95 -4.82 -18.53
C SER A 654 -25.00 -3.82 -17.37
N GLY A 655 -23.94 -3.03 -17.19
CA GLY A 655 -23.86 -1.98 -16.17
C GLY A 655 -23.15 -2.41 -14.87
N HIS A 656 -22.62 -3.63 -14.81
CA HIS A 656 -21.85 -4.10 -13.66
C HIS A 656 -20.45 -3.47 -13.62
N LYS A 657 -19.93 -3.33 -12.39
CA LYS A 657 -18.54 -2.96 -12.14
C LYS A 657 -17.75 -4.22 -11.81
N VAL A 658 -17.02 -4.70 -12.82
CA VAL A 658 -16.43 -6.03 -12.82
C VAL A 658 -14.97 -6.00 -12.43
N ALA A 659 -14.61 -6.81 -11.41
CA ALA A 659 -13.23 -7.21 -11.18
C ALA A 659 -13.01 -8.64 -11.71
N MET A 660 -11.97 -8.83 -12.54
CA MET A 660 -11.52 -10.16 -12.97
C MET A 660 -10.34 -10.59 -12.12
N ILE A 661 -10.39 -11.83 -11.59
CA ILE A 661 -9.30 -12.44 -10.82
C ILE A 661 -8.81 -13.69 -11.57
N GLY A 662 -7.52 -13.74 -11.90
CA GLY A 662 -6.91 -14.83 -12.64
C GLY A 662 -5.40 -14.94 -12.39
N ASP A 663 -4.76 -15.98 -12.98
CA ASP A 663 -3.31 -16.21 -12.86
C ASP A 663 -2.47 -15.39 -13.86
N GLY A 664 -3.10 -14.73 -14.81
CA GLY A 664 -2.49 -13.82 -15.78
C GLY A 664 -1.92 -14.49 -17.04
N ILE A 665 -1.70 -15.80 -17.07
CA ILE A 665 -1.10 -16.47 -18.23
C ILE A 665 -2.14 -16.62 -19.35
N ASN A 666 -3.30 -17.19 -19.03
CA ASN A 666 -4.40 -17.42 -19.97
C ASN A 666 -5.48 -16.34 -19.91
N ASP A 667 -5.48 -15.54 -18.87
CA ASP A 667 -6.53 -14.58 -18.54
C ASP A 667 -6.15 -13.13 -18.85
N ALA A 668 -4.94 -12.87 -19.36
CA ALA A 668 -4.43 -11.52 -19.61
C ALA A 668 -5.42 -10.62 -20.41
N PRO A 669 -6.06 -11.07 -21.48
CA PRO A 669 -7.06 -10.22 -22.17
C PRO A 669 -8.30 -9.94 -21.29
N ALA A 670 -8.76 -10.92 -20.52
CA ALA A 670 -9.90 -10.76 -19.61
C ALA A 670 -9.59 -9.84 -18.43
N LEU A 671 -8.36 -9.93 -17.87
CA LEU A 671 -7.87 -9.03 -16.84
C LEU A 671 -7.80 -7.58 -17.32
N ALA A 672 -7.24 -7.36 -18.53
CA ALA A 672 -7.14 -6.03 -19.14
C ALA A 672 -8.50 -5.44 -19.52
N SER A 673 -9.48 -6.26 -19.88
CA SER A 673 -10.83 -5.85 -20.26
C SER A 673 -11.73 -5.52 -19.07
N ALA A 674 -11.46 -6.03 -17.88
CA ALA A 674 -12.25 -5.76 -16.68
C ALA A 674 -12.17 -4.26 -16.26
N ASP A 675 -13.04 -3.82 -15.34
CA ASP A 675 -12.87 -2.50 -14.71
C ASP A 675 -11.66 -2.52 -13.77
N VAL A 676 -11.36 -3.68 -13.16
CA VAL A 676 -10.15 -3.93 -12.37
C VAL A 676 -9.68 -5.36 -12.62
N GLY A 677 -8.48 -5.51 -13.18
CA GLY A 677 -7.80 -6.79 -13.27
C GLY A 677 -7.00 -7.08 -12.01
N ILE A 678 -7.17 -8.24 -11.41
CA ILE A 678 -6.43 -8.70 -10.23
C ILE A 678 -5.70 -10.00 -10.57
N ALA A 679 -4.37 -9.95 -10.67
CA ALA A 679 -3.54 -11.13 -10.89
C ALA A 679 -3.15 -11.78 -9.57
N ILE A 680 -3.25 -13.10 -9.51
CA ILE A 680 -2.90 -13.92 -8.35
C ILE A 680 -1.59 -14.68 -8.59
N GLY A 681 -0.71 -14.71 -7.58
CA GLY A 681 0.52 -15.50 -7.65
C GLY A 681 1.52 -14.94 -8.66
N ALA A 682 1.99 -13.73 -8.47
CA ALA A 682 2.83 -12.95 -9.38
C ALA A 682 4.18 -13.64 -9.70
N GLY A 683 4.10 -14.76 -10.43
CA GLY A 683 5.28 -15.46 -10.95
C GLY A 683 5.61 -15.14 -12.41
N THR A 684 4.73 -14.44 -13.15
CA THR A 684 4.90 -14.18 -14.57
C THR A 684 4.84 -12.69 -14.89
N ASP A 685 5.75 -12.25 -15.79
CA ASP A 685 5.80 -10.86 -16.24
C ASP A 685 4.48 -10.46 -16.93
N VAL A 686 3.81 -11.40 -17.61
CA VAL A 686 2.52 -11.20 -18.28
C VAL A 686 1.41 -10.84 -17.29
N ALA A 687 1.37 -11.51 -16.13
CA ALA A 687 0.40 -11.21 -15.07
C ALA A 687 0.62 -9.81 -14.49
N ILE A 688 1.90 -9.47 -14.24
CA ILE A 688 2.28 -8.15 -13.77
C ILE A 688 1.90 -7.07 -14.79
N GLU A 689 2.05 -7.31 -16.08
CA GLU A 689 1.78 -6.32 -17.12
C GLU A 689 0.28 -6.10 -17.35
N SER A 690 -0.53 -7.14 -17.30
CA SER A 690 -1.95 -7.13 -17.69
C SER A 690 -2.92 -6.71 -16.58
N ALA A 691 -2.56 -6.86 -15.30
CA ALA A 691 -3.46 -6.59 -14.19
C ALA A 691 -3.24 -5.19 -13.58
N ASP A 692 -4.28 -4.62 -12.98
CA ASP A 692 -4.25 -3.38 -12.21
C ASP A 692 -3.77 -3.57 -10.78
N ILE A 693 -4.06 -4.74 -10.21
CA ILE A 693 -3.64 -5.15 -8.87
C ILE A 693 -2.97 -6.52 -8.98
N VAL A 694 -1.80 -6.66 -8.36
CA VAL A 694 -1.01 -7.88 -8.37
C VAL A 694 -0.87 -8.40 -6.95
N LEU A 695 -1.28 -9.65 -6.74
CA LEU A 695 -1.16 -10.34 -5.47
C LEU A 695 0.07 -11.24 -5.49
N MET A 696 1.00 -10.97 -4.58
CA MET A 696 2.25 -11.74 -4.49
C MET A 696 2.01 -13.17 -4.01
N LYS A 697 0.99 -13.36 -3.19
CA LYS A 697 0.56 -14.68 -2.73
C LYS A 697 -0.45 -15.30 -3.66
N ASN A 698 -0.46 -16.62 -3.70
CA ASN A 698 -1.46 -17.36 -4.42
C ASN A 698 -2.70 -17.64 -3.55
N ASP A 699 -3.29 -16.58 -2.92
CA ASP A 699 -4.43 -16.67 -2.02
C ASP A 699 -5.53 -15.66 -2.36
N LEU A 700 -6.77 -16.14 -2.55
CA LEU A 700 -7.95 -15.31 -2.82
C LEU A 700 -8.31 -14.35 -1.68
N ILE A 701 -7.92 -14.63 -0.45
CA ILE A 701 -8.13 -13.72 0.70
C ILE A 701 -7.44 -12.37 0.48
N ASP A 702 -6.31 -12.36 -0.21
CA ASP A 702 -5.61 -11.12 -0.51
C ASP A 702 -6.35 -10.27 -1.55
N ALA A 703 -7.13 -10.88 -2.44
CA ALA A 703 -8.04 -10.15 -3.34
C ALA A 703 -9.16 -9.45 -2.55
N VAL A 704 -9.74 -10.13 -1.55
CA VAL A 704 -10.67 -9.49 -0.59
C VAL A 704 -9.96 -8.36 0.15
N GLY A 705 -8.71 -8.59 0.57
CA GLY A 705 -7.84 -7.60 1.22
C GLY A 705 -7.65 -6.35 0.36
N ALA A 706 -7.43 -6.51 -0.94
CA ALA A 706 -7.27 -5.42 -1.91
C ALA A 706 -8.54 -4.54 -2.00
N ILE A 707 -9.71 -5.16 -2.13
CA ILE A 707 -11.00 -4.44 -2.17
C ILE A 707 -11.26 -3.74 -0.83
N ARG A 708 -10.98 -4.39 0.29
CA ARG A 708 -11.10 -3.80 1.63
C ARG A 708 -10.21 -2.58 1.80
N LEU A 709 -8.95 -2.68 1.36
CA LEU A 709 -7.99 -1.58 1.38
C LEU A 709 -8.50 -0.41 0.55
N SER A 710 -8.96 -0.68 -0.67
CA SER A 710 -9.55 0.31 -1.56
C SER A 710 -10.72 1.05 -0.90
N LYS A 711 -11.69 0.31 -0.36
CA LYS A 711 -12.84 0.90 0.38
C LYS A 711 -12.40 1.77 1.56
N ALA A 712 -11.36 1.34 2.30
CA ALA A 712 -10.83 2.10 3.43
C ALA A 712 -10.14 3.39 2.98
N VAL A 713 -9.33 3.33 1.92
CA VAL A 713 -8.61 4.50 1.37
C VAL A 713 -9.59 5.52 0.81
N ILE A 714 -10.57 5.09 0.02
CA ILE A 714 -11.55 6.02 -0.56
C ILE A 714 -12.44 6.64 0.52
N ARG A 715 -12.83 5.90 1.55
CA ARG A 715 -13.52 6.46 2.72
C ARG A 715 -12.67 7.54 3.38
N ASN A 716 -11.39 7.26 3.62
CA ASN A 716 -10.46 8.22 4.22
C ASN A 716 -10.30 9.48 3.36
N ILE A 717 -10.21 9.34 2.03
CA ILE A 717 -10.17 10.48 1.11
C ILE A 717 -11.46 11.31 1.22
N LYS A 718 -12.62 10.68 1.21
CA LYS A 718 -13.91 11.37 1.35
C LYS A 718 -14.03 12.12 2.69
N GLU A 719 -13.59 11.51 3.78
CA GLU A 719 -13.53 12.16 5.10
C GLU A 719 -12.59 13.38 5.09
N ASN A 720 -11.42 13.24 4.52
CA ASN A 720 -10.44 14.32 4.41
C ASN A 720 -10.97 15.49 3.56
N LEU A 721 -11.59 15.19 2.42
CA LEU A 721 -12.20 16.21 1.55
C LEU A 721 -13.37 16.91 2.24
N PHE A 722 -14.23 16.15 2.92
CA PHE A 722 -15.34 16.72 3.68
C PHE A 722 -14.84 17.75 4.71
N TRP A 723 -13.89 17.38 5.55
CA TRP A 723 -13.35 18.29 6.56
C TRP A 723 -12.61 19.47 5.95
N ALA A 724 -11.87 19.26 4.84
CA ALA A 724 -11.17 20.33 4.13
C ALA A 724 -12.12 21.42 3.57
N PHE A 725 -13.34 21.05 3.18
CA PHE A 725 -14.35 22.00 2.72
C PHE A 725 -15.19 22.58 3.86
N PHE A 726 -15.53 21.76 4.84
CA PHE A 726 -16.47 22.10 5.91
C PHE A 726 -15.98 23.29 6.73
N TYR A 727 -14.72 23.29 7.17
CA TYR A 727 -14.19 24.39 7.94
C TYR A 727 -14.10 25.70 7.14
N ASN A 728 -13.80 25.63 5.84
CA ASN A 728 -13.79 26.80 4.95
C ASN A 728 -15.20 27.36 4.73
N SER A 729 -16.20 26.49 4.56
CA SER A 729 -17.58 26.88 4.35
C SER A 729 -18.16 27.64 5.56
N ILE A 730 -17.74 27.30 6.77
CA ILE A 730 -18.12 28.03 8.00
C ILE A 730 -17.19 29.23 8.21
N GLY A 731 -15.90 29.06 8.00
CA GLY A 731 -14.89 30.07 8.30
C GLY A 731 -14.97 31.30 7.41
N ILE A 732 -15.26 31.17 6.13
CA ILE A 732 -15.32 32.29 5.18
C ILE A 732 -16.43 33.29 5.56
N PRO A 733 -17.71 32.88 5.79
CA PRO A 733 -18.74 33.80 6.25
C PRO A 733 -18.41 34.47 7.59
N LEU A 734 -17.81 33.70 8.51
CA LEU A 734 -17.40 34.23 9.81
C LEU A 734 -16.28 35.29 9.66
N ALA A 735 -15.28 35.00 8.82
CA ALA A 735 -14.21 35.93 8.51
C ALA A 735 -14.69 37.17 7.76
N ALA A 736 -15.70 37.03 6.89
CA ALA A 736 -16.35 38.13 6.21
C ALA A 736 -17.16 39.04 7.14
N GLY A 737 -17.27 38.67 8.43
CA GLY A 737 -17.98 39.49 9.41
C GLY A 737 -19.49 39.31 9.42
N LEU A 738 -20.05 38.22 8.85
CA LEU A 738 -21.51 38.00 8.77
C LEU A 738 -22.21 38.00 10.15
N LEU A 739 -21.48 37.54 11.20
CA LEU A 739 -22.03 37.51 12.57
C LEU A 739 -21.76 38.78 13.38
N TYR A 740 -20.97 39.72 12.83
CA TYR A 740 -20.65 40.97 13.54
C TYR A 740 -21.89 41.87 13.84
N PRO A 741 -22.86 42.09 12.91
CA PRO A 741 -24.03 42.91 13.20
C PRO A 741 -24.93 42.29 14.27
N ILE A 742 -24.93 40.96 14.48
CA ILE A 742 -25.81 40.24 15.38
C ILE A 742 -25.18 40.05 16.77
N TRP A 743 -23.90 39.63 16.79
CA TRP A 743 -23.23 39.22 18.02
C TRP A 743 -21.92 39.96 18.31
N GLY A 744 -21.54 40.95 17.49
CA GLY A 744 -20.24 41.64 17.62
C GLY A 744 -19.03 40.74 17.39
N LEU A 745 -19.23 39.53 16.83
CA LEU A 745 -18.16 38.57 16.62
C LEU A 745 -17.39 38.89 15.34
N LYS A 746 -16.12 39.25 15.50
CA LYS A 746 -15.12 39.45 14.43
C LYS A 746 -14.05 38.33 14.50
N LEU A 747 -13.78 37.68 13.41
CA LEU A 747 -12.72 36.71 13.34
C LEU A 747 -11.38 37.41 13.08
N ASN A 748 -10.48 37.32 14.06
CA ASN A 748 -9.12 37.81 13.85
C ASN A 748 -8.39 36.92 12.84
N PRO A 749 -7.66 37.49 11.85
CA PRO A 749 -6.89 36.72 10.85
C PRO A 749 -5.92 35.66 11.44
N MET A 750 -5.43 35.89 12.67
CA MET A 750 -4.56 34.95 13.38
C MET A 750 -5.24 33.60 13.65
N PHE A 751 -6.51 33.61 14.08
CA PHE A 751 -7.28 32.36 14.30
C PHE A 751 -7.53 31.62 12.99
N GLY A 752 -7.72 32.38 11.89
CA GLY A 752 -7.82 31.82 10.55
C GLY A 752 -6.54 31.07 10.14
N ALA A 753 -5.37 31.67 10.39
CA ALA A 753 -4.06 31.04 10.10
C ALA A 753 -3.81 29.79 10.98
N ALA A 754 -4.20 29.83 12.25
CA ALA A 754 -4.09 28.69 13.16
C ALA A 754 -4.98 27.52 12.71
N ALA A 755 -6.25 27.78 12.40
CA ALA A 755 -7.21 26.80 11.92
C ALA A 755 -6.74 26.14 10.61
N MET A 756 -6.20 26.91 9.68
CA MET A 756 -5.63 26.43 8.43
C MET A 756 -4.43 25.47 8.67
N SER A 757 -3.52 25.85 9.56
CA SER A 757 -2.37 25.01 9.88
C SER A 757 -2.79 23.68 10.53
N LEU A 758 -3.76 23.74 11.46
CA LEU A 758 -4.29 22.56 12.14
C LEU A 758 -5.04 21.62 11.17
N SER A 759 -5.78 22.17 10.21
CA SER A 759 -6.50 21.39 9.19
C SER A 759 -5.57 20.47 8.39
N SER A 760 -4.41 20.96 7.95
CA SER A 760 -3.42 20.16 7.24
C SER A 760 -2.87 19.01 8.10
N VAL A 761 -2.64 19.26 9.39
CA VAL A 761 -2.20 18.23 10.34
C VAL A 761 -3.28 17.17 10.54
N CYS A 762 -4.55 17.57 10.66
CA CYS A 762 -5.68 16.65 10.82
C CYS A 762 -5.80 15.71 9.60
N VAL A 763 -5.73 16.24 8.39
CA VAL A 763 -5.80 15.44 7.14
C VAL A 763 -4.69 14.40 7.08
N VAL A 764 -3.45 14.79 7.36
CA VAL A 764 -2.32 13.84 7.34
C VAL A 764 -2.46 12.81 8.45
N SER A 765 -2.84 13.22 9.65
CA SER A 765 -3.05 12.30 10.78
C SER A 765 -4.17 11.30 10.48
N ASN A 766 -5.27 11.73 9.84
CA ASN A 766 -6.34 10.83 9.42
C ASN A 766 -5.85 9.84 8.34
N ALA A 767 -5.06 10.28 7.36
CA ALA A 767 -4.50 9.39 6.35
C ALA A 767 -3.54 8.35 6.96
N LEU A 768 -2.75 8.71 7.97
CA LEU A 768 -1.86 7.78 8.67
C LEU A 768 -2.62 6.67 9.42
N ARG A 769 -3.91 6.85 9.75
CA ARG A 769 -4.76 5.78 10.34
C ARG A 769 -4.89 4.56 9.41
N LEU A 770 -4.70 4.73 8.10
CA LEU A 770 -4.71 3.63 7.14
C LEU A 770 -3.63 2.58 7.43
N ARG A 771 -2.54 2.92 8.11
CA ARG A 771 -1.50 1.97 8.56
C ARG A 771 -2.06 0.89 9.51
N TRP A 772 -3.14 1.19 10.23
CA TRP A 772 -3.77 0.29 11.19
C TRP A 772 -4.89 -0.57 10.59
N VAL A 773 -5.17 -0.41 9.30
CA VAL A 773 -6.16 -1.25 8.60
C VAL A 773 -5.64 -2.69 8.57
N LYS A 774 -6.42 -3.61 9.14
CA LYS A 774 -6.14 -5.03 9.13
C LYS A 774 -6.64 -5.62 7.80
N LEU A 775 -5.75 -6.16 6.97
CA LEU A 775 -6.06 -6.74 5.66
C LEU A 775 -6.26 -8.27 5.72
N GLY A 776 -5.69 -8.95 6.72
CA GLY A 776 -5.85 -10.39 6.94
C GLY A 776 -7.19 -10.78 7.58
N LYS A 777 -7.40 -12.09 7.75
CA LYS A 777 -8.61 -12.72 8.32
C LYS A 777 -9.22 -11.91 9.47
N LYS A 778 -10.52 -11.56 9.36
CA LYS A 778 -11.31 -11.25 10.55
C LYS A 778 -11.34 -12.53 11.38
N SER A 779 -10.65 -12.56 12.51
CA SER A 779 -10.94 -13.53 13.55
C SER A 779 -12.42 -13.34 13.90
N SER A 780 -13.27 -14.26 13.52
CA SER A 780 -14.62 -14.37 14.03
C SER A 780 -14.49 -14.70 15.52
N SER A 781 -14.51 -13.69 16.38
CA SER A 781 -14.76 -13.88 17.79
C SER A 781 -16.25 -14.24 17.93
N GLY A 782 -16.54 -15.51 17.99
CA GLY A 782 -17.89 -16.04 18.17
C GLY A 782 -17.88 -17.54 17.93
N ASN A 783 -17.62 -18.33 18.96
CA ASN A 783 -17.99 -19.72 19.20
C ASN A 783 -18.34 -20.57 17.98
N GLU A 784 -17.32 -21.13 17.32
CA GLU A 784 -17.40 -22.40 16.58
C GLU A 784 -15.98 -23.00 16.38
N THR A 785 -15.16 -23.02 17.42
CA THR A 785 -13.93 -23.80 17.48
C THR A 785 -14.22 -25.12 18.19
N GLY A 786 -14.76 -26.05 17.45
CA GLY A 786 -15.05 -27.35 17.98
C GLY A 786 -14.75 -28.53 17.04
N ASN A 787 -14.74 -28.30 15.70
CA ASN A 787 -14.72 -29.48 14.79
C ASN A 787 -13.85 -29.33 13.51
N MET A 788 -13.09 -28.26 13.29
CA MET A 788 -12.31 -28.13 12.04
C MET A 788 -10.79 -28.33 12.19
N GLU A 789 -10.24 -28.33 13.39
CA GLU A 789 -8.81 -28.68 13.59
C GLU A 789 -8.54 -30.20 13.58
N GLN A 790 -9.57 -31.02 13.68
CA GLN A 790 -9.42 -32.48 13.59
C GLN A 790 -9.41 -33.04 12.15
N GLU A 791 -9.92 -32.29 11.15
CA GLU A 791 -9.91 -32.80 9.76
C GLU A 791 -8.64 -32.42 8.97
N SER A 792 -7.94 -31.36 9.29
CA SER A 792 -6.65 -31.04 8.66
C SER A 792 -5.48 -31.86 9.22
N ALA A 793 -5.55 -32.29 10.47
CA ALA A 793 -4.57 -33.17 11.08
C ALA A 793 -4.71 -34.64 10.65
N VAL A 794 -5.84 -35.03 10.07
CA VAL A 794 -6.11 -36.44 9.62
C VAL A 794 -5.50 -36.71 8.24
N CYS A 795 -5.21 -35.67 7.42
CA CYS A 795 -4.56 -35.89 6.12
C CYS A 795 -3.03 -36.01 6.20
N GLU A 796 -2.37 -35.47 7.24
CA GLU A 796 -0.90 -35.60 7.37
C GLU A 796 -0.44 -36.83 8.17
N ASN A 797 -1.32 -37.46 8.98
CA ASN A 797 -0.94 -38.57 9.87
C ASN A 797 -1.42 -39.95 9.42
N ARG A 798 -1.86 -40.13 8.14
CA ARG A 798 -2.23 -41.47 7.63
C ARG A 798 -1.13 -42.20 6.84
N ALA A 799 0.07 -41.65 6.74
CA ALA A 799 1.16 -42.21 5.96
C ALA A 799 2.25 -42.93 6.78
N VAL A 800 2.22 -42.90 8.11
CA VAL A 800 3.22 -43.67 8.92
C VAL A 800 2.52 -44.27 10.15
N THR A 801 1.92 -45.38 10.07
CA THR A 801 1.87 -46.40 11.15
C THR A 801 1.02 -47.63 10.71
N SER A 802 1.67 -48.51 9.98
CA SER A 802 1.33 -49.93 10.03
C SER A 802 2.66 -50.69 10.13
N GLU A 803 2.82 -51.35 11.23
CA GLU A 803 3.81 -52.33 11.70
C GLU A 803 4.62 -51.76 12.87
N ILE A 804 4.31 -52.21 14.07
CA ILE A 804 4.80 -53.38 14.80
C ILE A 804 4.09 -53.40 16.17
N LYS A 805 3.24 -54.44 16.36
CA LYS A 805 2.85 -54.82 17.73
C LYS A 805 3.84 -55.86 18.24
N THR A 806 4.68 -55.44 19.21
CA THR A 806 5.19 -56.40 20.19
C THR A 806 5.13 -55.77 21.57
N LYS A 807 4.59 -56.51 22.50
CA LYS A 807 4.39 -56.16 23.90
C LYS A 807 5.74 -55.93 24.61
N SER A 808 5.77 -54.86 25.36
CA SER A 808 6.44 -54.90 26.70
C SER A 808 5.85 -53.77 27.53
N ASP A 809 5.28 -54.16 28.70
CA ASP A 809 4.82 -53.30 29.75
C ASP A 809 6.02 -52.48 30.34
N VAL A 810 5.95 -51.15 30.27
CA VAL A 810 6.66 -50.27 31.21
C VAL A 810 5.75 -49.07 31.50
N SER A 811 5.53 -48.88 32.77
CA SER A 811 4.70 -47.86 33.41
C SER A 811 4.93 -46.47 32.90
N GLU A 812 3.88 -45.78 32.42
CA GLU A 812 3.82 -44.34 32.27
C GLU A 812 3.84 -43.70 33.68
N SER A 813 4.91 -42.98 33.98
CA SER A 813 4.89 -41.98 35.04
C SER A 813 4.29 -40.70 34.47
N GLU A 814 3.13 -40.30 35.00
CA GLU A 814 2.56 -38.96 34.78
C GLU A 814 3.57 -37.93 35.29
N GLU A 815 4.19 -37.15 34.39
CA GLU A 815 4.92 -35.94 34.76
C GLU A 815 3.92 -34.93 35.33
N GLN A 816 3.96 -34.71 36.63
CA GLN A 816 3.18 -33.67 37.31
C GLN A 816 3.77 -32.31 36.94
N THR A 817 3.08 -31.54 36.11
CA THR A 817 3.40 -30.13 35.84
C THR A 817 2.63 -29.22 36.77
N MET A 818 3.29 -28.24 37.36
CA MET A 818 2.74 -27.24 38.29
C MET A 818 2.55 -25.91 37.56
N LYS A 819 1.42 -25.22 37.80
CA LYS A 819 1.19 -23.86 37.28
C LYS A 819 1.42 -22.84 38.37
N THR A 820 2.36 -21.90 38.12
CA THR A 820 2.71 -20.82 39.06
C THR A 820 2.40 -19.47 38.44
N THR A 821 1.71 -18.58 39.15
CA THR A 821 1.39 -17.23 38.70
C THR A 821 2.28 -16.22 39.45
N LEU A 822 3.02 -15.41 38.69
CA LEU A 822 3.86 -14.32 39.24
C LEU A 822 3.21 -12.97 38.95
N SER A 823 3.03 -12.14 39.97
CA SER A 823 2.62 -10.74 39.80
C SER A 823 3.88 -9.88 39.62
N ILE A 824 3.96 -9.12 38.53
CA ILE A 824 5.20 -8.43 38.12
C ILE A 824 4.92 -6.94 37.94
N GLU A 825 5.67 -6.11 38.67
CA GLU A 825 5.64 -4.66 38.51
C GLU A 825 6.77 -4.16 37.63
N GLY A 826 6.55 -2.99 37.00
CA GLY A 826 7.51 -2.36 36.07
C GLY A 826 7.28 -2.68 34.58
N MET A 827 6.36 -3.56 34.20
CA MET A 827 6.02 -3.81 32.82
C MET A 827 5.11 -2.68 32.27
N MET A 828 5.60 -1.90 31.30
CA MET A 828 4.86 -0.77 30.71
C MET A 828 4.57 -0.90 29.21
N CYS A 829 5.12 -1.89 28.50
CA CYS A 829 4.97 -2.03 27.05
C CYS A 829 5.19 -3.47 26.58
N GLY A 830 4.80 -3.79 25.34
CA GLY A 830 4.97 -5.13 24.77
C GLY A 830 6.42 -5.63 24.68
N HIS A 831 7.40 -4.73 24.71
CA HIS A 831 8.81 -5.11 24.78
C HIS A 831 9.18 -5.67 26.19
N CYS A 832 8.63 -5.04 27.24
CA CYS A 832 8.78 -5.52 28.61
C CYS A 832 8.17 -6.92 28.77
N GLN A 833 6.98 -7.14 28.22
CA GLN A 833 6.29 -8.43 28.20
C GLN A 833 7.16 -9.51 27.54
N ALA A 834 7.70 -9.25 26.35
CA ALA A 834 8.56 -10.18 25.62
C ALA A 834 9.88 -10.48 26.36
N THR A 835 10.43 -9.50 27.10
CA THR A 835 11.65 -9.67 27.88
C THR A 835 11.41 -10.60 29.09
N VAL A 836 10.31 -10.39 29.80
CA VAL A 836 9.91 -11.26 30.94
C VAL A 836 9.59 -12.67 30.44
N GLU A 837 8.85 -12.81 29.37
CA GLU A 837 8.51 -14.10 28.76
C GLU A 837 9.77 -14.89 28.37
N LYS A 838 10.73 -14.20 27.73
CA LYS A 838 12.02 -14.81 27.38
C LYS A 838 12.86 -15.23 28.58
N ALA A 839 12.87 -14.41 29.62
CA ALA A 839 13.61 -14.74 30.86
C ALA A 839 13.03 -15.97 31.56
N LEU A 840 11.72 -16.05 31.66
CA LEU A 840 11.03 -17.19 32.27
C LEU A 840 11.15 -18.48 31.45
N LYS A 841 11.07 -18.40 30.10
CA LYS A 841 11.34 -19.54 29.20
C LYS A 841 12.79 -20.02 29.23
N GLY A 842 13.73 -19.19 29.70
CA GLY A 842 15.13 -19.55 29.87
C GLY A 842 15.40 -20.41 31.12
N VAL A 843 14.43 -20.57 32.03
CA VAL A 843 14.58 -21.38 33.21
C VAL A 843 14.41 -22.88 32.86
N PRO A 844 15.39 -23.75 33.15
CA PRO A 844 15.27 -25.18 32.86
C PRO A 844 14.08 -25.82 33.59
N GLY A 845 13.28 -26.60 32.88
CA GLY A 845 12.07 -27.24 33.41
C GLY A 845 10.77 -26.42 33.22
N VAL A 846 10.84 -25.23 32.62
CA VAL A 846 9.65 -24.44 32.24
C VAL A 846 9.16 -24.89 30.88
N SER A 847 7.90 -25.33 30.76
CA SER A 847 7.28 -25.82 29.55
C SER A 847 6.47 -24.74 28.81
N GLU A 848 5.79 -23.86 29.56
CA GLU A 848 4.96 -22.81 28.97
C GLU A 848 4.97 -21.53 29.83
N VAL A 849 4.96 -20.35 29.19
CA VAL A 849 4.89 -19.06 29.85
C VAL A 849 3.91 -18.15 29.12
N VAL A 850 2.94 -17.60 29.85
CA VAL A 850 1.98 -16.63 29.35
C VAL A 850 2.07 -15.36 30.19
N VAL A 851 2.48 -14.23 29.60
CA VAL A 851 2.63 -12.95 30.28
C VAL A 851 1.51 -11.99 29.86
N SER A 852 0.79 -11.43 30.83
CA SER A 852 -0.25 -10.42 30.62
C SER A 852 0.21 -9.04 31.10
N LEU A 853 0.17 -8.05 30.20
CA LEU A 853 0.44 -6.64 30.51
C LEU A 853 -0.73 -5.98 31.24
N GLU A 854 -1.98 -6.37 30.90
CA GLU A 854 -3.19 -5.80 31.50
C GLU A 854 -3.34 -6.24 32.96
N ASP A 855 -3.06 -7.51 33.25
CA ASP A 855 -3.17 -8.08 34.60
C ASP A 855 -1.86 -7.97 35.38
N LYS A 856 -0.79 -7.47 34.80
CA LYS A 856 0.57 -7.36 35.35
C LYS A 856 1.07 -8.68 35.97
N ASN A 857 0.81 -9.80 35.29
CA ASN A 857 1.18 -11.11 35.75
C ASN A 857 1.83 -11.99 34.67
N ALA A 858 2.50 -13.06 35.10
CA ALA A 858 2.99 -14.14 34.26
C ALA A 858 2.52 -15.49 34.82
N VAL A 859 1.90 -16.32 34.00
CA VAL A 859 1.52 -17.70 34.33
C VAL A 859 2.56 -18.63 33.70
N VAL A 860 3.23 -19.42 34.54
CA VAL A 860 4.30 -20.32 34.14
C VAL A 860 3.87 -21.77 34.44
N THR A 861 3.93 -22.63 33.44
CA THR A 861 3.77 -24.08 33.58
C THR A 861 5.17 -24.70 33.57
N ALA A 862 5.53 -25.36 34.68
CA ALA A 862 6.86 -25.93 34.87
C ALA A 862 6.79 -27.29 35.57
N GLU A 863 7.87 -28.06 35.49
CA GLU A 863 8.04 -29.27 36.28
C GLU A 863 8.07 -28.95 37.79
N GLU A 864 7.66 -29.89 38.63
CA GLU A 864 7.64 -29.74 40.09
C GLU A 864 9.05 -29.48 40.70
N SER A 865 10.08 -29.76 39.94
CA SER A 865 11.49 -29.49 40.26
C SER A 865 11.88 -28.01 40.19
N VAL A 866 11.10 -27.15 39.53
CA VAL A 866 11.38 -25.71 39.31
C VAL A 866 10.89 -24.92 40.54
N SER A 867 11.83 -24.37 41.30
CA SER A 867 11.49 -23.57 42.50
C SER A 867 10.92 -22.18 42.10
N ALA A 868 9.94 -21.70 42.89
CA ALA A 868 9.39 -20.35 42.77
C ALA A 868 10.47 -19.25 42.84
N ASP A 869 11.54 -19.49 43.63
CA ASP A 869 12.65 -18.57 43.75
C ASP A 869 13.49 -18.49 42.47
N ALA A 870 13.61 -19.56 41.69
CA ALA A 870 14.30 -19.55 40.39
C ALA A 870 13.53 -18.73 39.35
N LEU A 871 12.20 -18.84 39.35
CA LEU A 871 11.32 -18.04 38.50
C LEU A 871 11.38 -16.55 38.87
N LYS A 872 11.38 -16.26 40.17
CA LYS A 872 11.54 -14.91 40.70
C LYS A 872 12.88 -14.29 40.30
N ALA A 873 13.98 -15.05 40.49
CA ALA A 873 15.32 -14.59 40.11
C ALA A 873 15.40 -14.24 38.61
N ALA A 874 14.86 -15.06 37.74
CA ALA A 874 14.85 -14.81 36.29
C ALA A 874 14.12 -13.49 35.88
N VAL A 875 13.03 -13.15 36.59
CA VAL A 875 12.31 -11.90 36.38
C VAL A 875 13.07 -10.70 36.91
N VAL A 876 13.69 -10.85 38.10
CA VAL A 876 14.51 -9.79 38.71
C VAL A 876 15.78 -9.53 37.90
N ASP A 877 16.44 -10.55 37.38
CA ASP A 877 17.60 -10.42 36.48
C ASP A 877 17.24 -9.74 35.16
N ALA A 878 15.99 -9.88 34.72
CA ALA A 878 15.47 -9.17 33.58
C ALA A 878 15.10 -7.69 33.86
N GLY A 879 15.27 -7.23 35.13
CA GLY A 879 15.08 -5.83 35.55
C GLY A 879 13.66 -5.47 35.98
N TYR A 880 12.85 -6.47 36.40
CA TYR A 880 11.47 -6.28 36.85
C TYR A 880 11.28 -6.78 38.29
N GLU A 881 10.26 -6.27 38.97
CA GLU A 881 9.99 -6.62 40.37
C GLU A 881 8.84 -7.61 40.47
N VAL A 882 9.03 -8.73 41.21
CA VAL A 882 7.97 -9.71 41.47
C VAL A 882 7.39 -9.44 42.85
N THR A 883 6.12 -9.04 42.87
CA THR A 883 5.41 -8.64 44.12
C THR A 883 4.67 -9.79 44.78
N ASN A 884 4.23 -10.79 44.05
CA ASN A 884 3.54 -11.96 44.58
C ASN A 884 3.75 -13.20 43.69
N ILE A 885 3.76 -14.40 44.32
CA ILE A 885 3.86 -15.69 43.61
C ILE A 885 2.75 -16.59 44.18
N GLN A 886 1.91 -17.12 43.31
CA GLN A 886 0.80 -18.04 43.70
C GLN A 886 0.86 -19.33 42.89
#